data_2c266167135961bd63dd418af4dc16c5
#
_entry.id   2c266167135961bd63dd418af4dc16c5
#
_cell.length_a   1.000
_cell.length_b   1.000
_cell.length_c   1.000
_cell.angle_alpha   90.00
_cell.angle_beta   90.00
_cell.angle_gamma   90.00
#
_symmetry.space_group_name_H-M   'P 1'
#
loop_
_entity.id
_entity.type
_entity.pdbx_description
1 polymer ?
#
loop_
_entity_poly.entity_id
_entity_poly.type
_entity_poly.pdbx_seq_one_letter_code
_entity_poly.pdbx_strand_id
1 'polypeptide(L)'
;MSGGGDENAIAITAVAGRFPGAPNVETFWANLREGVESIHRFTDDELRAAGVSEAHLADPNYVKARPRLADVDQFDAAFFGIPPREAEVMDPQHRLFLEVAHEALERAGIAPGMFDGLIGVFGAAATSSYLLHNLNGNGRAAAAGAVLGTGNFADFLTTRVSYKLNLGGPAFTLQTACSGSLVAVHVAAQSLLNFECDAALAGGVVVNLPQDSGYIYHEEGVTSPDGRCRPFDAQAQGTIFGSGVGVVALRRLADAQREGDRVLAVLKGSAINNDGAVKAGFTAPAIAGQAEVISEALANAGVTADEISYVEAHGTATPLGDPIEVAALTKAFRETTNRRGFCALGSVKSNIGHLDAAGGVAGLIKTVLALHHRELPASLHFRTPNPKIDFANSPFTVNATRRAWPVPADSKPRRAGVSAFGVGGTNAHVILEEAPAVAARSASERPGRRHVLTLSARSETALAAATTALAERLEQWPDEALPAAVQTLREGRRALEHRRVVVAADRTDAVAALRERDAARVATGRVKPGVREVAFLFPGQGAQVVNMGRELAEAEPVFRAAFEHCMALFAPFLGESLVAVVHPPGEANAAAEARLRRTDLAQPALFAVEYALAQLWQSWGVKPAALLGHSLGEVTAACVAGVFSLEDAVRIVAARGRLMQALPEGAMLAVTLPPAELKPHLTPVLSLAIVNGPRACVVAGADPEIAALEDTLRERGVMARRLPTSHAFQSHLMEPVVAPLLAEMKQVELHPPKVPFLSNVTGRWITATEATDPAYWARQLRQTVYFADGLRELAKEPNRLFVEVGPGRILAGLARPNMTAGDTRSVWASLPDARERKSEAATVLGTLGRLWIAGAPVDWRAFRGAEPPARLELPTYPFEHQRFWIDPERAEERNPAQGPLERAPFEKWFYAPVWK
;
A
#
# COMPACT_ATOMS: atom_id res chain seq x y z
N MET A 1 -6.96 35.44 -11.01
CA MET A 1 -8.29 34.84 -10.87
C MET A 1 -8.60 34.06 -12.13
N SER A 2 -8.25 32.77 -12.14
CA SER A 2 -8.54 31.82 -13.22
C SER A 2 -8.95 30.49 -12.54
N GLY A 3 -10.11 30.47 -11.91
CA GLY A 3 -10.51 29.40 -11.00
C GLY A 3 -11.89 28.82 -11.20
N GLY A 4 -12.54 29.03 -12.34
CA GLY A 4 -13.91 28.54 -12.55
C GLY A 4 -14.06 27.25 -13.37
N GLY A 5 -12.95 26.69 -13.91
CA GLY A 5 -13.01 25.55 -14.85
C GLY A 5 -12.54 24.20 -14.29
N ASP A 6 -11.94 24.15 -13.12
CA ASP A 6 -11.31 22.92 -12.60
C ASP A 6 -12.04 22.29 -11.42
N GLU A 7 -13.06 22.93 -10.86
CA GLU A 7 -13.81 22.40 -9.71
C GLU A 7 -14.54 21.08 -10.01
N ASN A 8 -14.94 20.87 -11.27
CA ASN A 8 -15.66 19.66 -11.73
C ASN A 8 -14.75 18.66 -12.47
N ALA A 9 -13.43 18.85 -12.43
CA ALA A 9 -12.51 17.98 -13.15
C ALA A 9 -12.15 16.74 -12.33
N ILE A 10 -12.08 15.60 -13.01
CA ILE A 10 -11.73 14.30 -12.42
C ILE A 10 -10.36 13.86 -12.94
N ALA A 11 -9.42 13.59 -12.03
CA ALA A 11 -8.12 13.01 -12.34
C ALA A 11 -8.25 11.52 -12.62
N ILE A 12 -7.65 11.05 -13.71
CA ILE A 12 -7.35 9.63 -13.94
C ILE A 12 -5.96 9.38 -13.38
N THR A 13 -5.89 8.72 -12.23
CA THR A 13 -4.64 8.54 -11.48
C THR A 13 -3.93 7.24 -11.83
N ALA A 14 -4.66 6.24 -12.31
CA ALA A 14 -4.10 4.98 -12.79
C ALA A 14 -4.97 4.34 -13.86
N VAL A 15 -4.34 3.49 -14.66
CA VAL A 15 -4.96 2.58 -15.62
C VAL A 15 -4.37 1.19 -15.43
N ALA A 16 -5.20 0.15 -15.50
CA ALA A 16 -4.80 -1.25 -15.45
C ALA A 16 -5.64 -2.05 -16.45
N GLY A 17 -5.10 -3.13 -16.99
CA GLY A 17 -5.86 -3.96 -17.93
C GLY A 17 -5.05 -5.10 -18.53
N ARG A 18 -5.78 -6.05 -19.09
CA ARG A 18 -5.29 -7.17 -19.90
C ARG A 18 -6.08 -7.19 -21.20
N PHE A 19 -5.36 -7.17 -22.33
CA PHE A 19 -5.93 -7.05 -23.67
C PHE A 19 -5.36 -8.15 -24.57
N PRO A 20 -5.98 -8.44 -25.73
CA PRO A 20 -5.39 -9.37 -26.68
C PRO A 20 -3.93 -9.05 -27.01
N GLY A 21 -3.05 -10.05 -26.82
CA GLY A 21 -1.60 -9.88 -27.01
C GLY A 21 -0.89 -8.99 -26.00
N ALA A 22 -1.56 -8.55 -24.92
CA ALA A 22 -0.99 -7.64 -23.92
C ALA A 22 -1.44 -8.04 -22.49
N PRO A 23 -0.55 -8.61 -21.67
CA PRO A 23 -0.83 -9.00 -20.29
C PRO A 23 -0.90 -7.81 -19.33
N ASN A 24 -0.50 -6.61 -19.76
CA ASN A 24 -0.52 -5.38 -18.99
C ASN A 24 -0.61 -4.16 -19.92
N VAL A 25 -0.79 -2.99 -19.35
CA VAL A 25 -0.96 -1.73 -20.10
C VAL A 25 0.33 -1.24 -20.78
N GLU A 26 1.49 -1.61 -20.27
CA GLU A 26 2.80 -1.29 -20.87
C GLU A 26 2.97 -2.02 -22.22
N THR A 27 2.69 -3.32 -22.20
CA THR A 27 2.69 -4.13 -23.43
C THR A 27 1.59 -3.67 -24.38
N PHE A 28 0.42 -3.32 -23.87
CA PHE A 28 -0.67 -2.77 -24.67
C PHE A 28 -0.25 -1.49 -25.39
N TRP A 29 0.38 -0.56 -24.67
CA TRP A 29 0.90 0.66 -25.28
C TRP A 29 2.00 0.38 -26.31
N ALA A 30 2.94 -0.50 -26.03
CA ALA A 30 3.98 -0.89 -26.96
C ALA A 30 3.37 -1.47 -28.25
N ASN A 31 2.39 -2.37 -28.16
CA ASN A 31 1.70 -2.95 -29.31
C ASN A 31 0.97 -1.88 -30.14
N LEU A 32 0.30 -0.92 -29.49
CA LEU A 32 -0.36 0.19 -30.18
C LEU A 32 0.64 1.06 -30.96
N ARG A 33 1.79 1.39 -30.33
CA ARG A 33 2.85 2.20 -30.96
C ARG A 33 3.44 1.52 -32.18
N GLU A 34 3.65 0.22 -32.10
CA GLU A 34 4.26 -0.56 -33.19
C GLU A 34 3.24 -1.03 -34.25
N GLY A 35 1.95 -0.68 -34.05
CA GLY A 35 0.89 -1.04 -35.02
C GLY A 35 0.62 -2.56 -35.07
N VAL A 36 0.70 -3.24 -33.91
CA VAL A 36 0.44 -4.68 -33.83
C VAL A 36 -1.05 -4.95 -33.91
N GLU A 37 -1.46 -5.83 -34.84
CA GLU A 37 -2.80 -6.45 -34.84
C GLU A 37 -2.77 -7.71 -33.96
N SER A 38 -3.40 -7.66 -32.79
CA SER A 38 -3.43 -8.76 -31.81
C SER A 38 -4.60 -9.72 -32.03
N ILE A 39 -4.93 -10.01 -33.28
CA ILE A 39 -5.97 -10.97 -33.66
C ILE A 39 -5.30 -12.28 -34.04
N HIS A 40 -5.56 -13.32 -33.25
CA HIS A 40 -5.04 -14.66 -33.52
C HIS A 40 -5.76 -15.27 -34.74
N ARG A 41 -4.98 -15.81 -35.67
CA ARG A 41 -5.47 -16.56 -36.84
C ARG A 41 -5.15 -18.02 -36.66
N PHE A 42 -6.19 -18.81 -36.53
CA PHE A 42 -6.07 -20.25 -36.27
C PHE A 42 -5.69 -21.05 -37.52
N THR A 43 -4.83 -22.02 -37.32
CA THR A 43 -4.67 -23.12 -38.25
C THR A 43 -5.80 -24.15 -38.04
N ASP A 44 -6.04 -25.01 -39.07
CA ASP A 44 -7.04 -26.06 -38.95
C ASP A 44 -6.68 -27.06 -37.85
N ASP A 45 -5.40 -27.33 -37.62
CA ASP A 45 -4.95 -28.23 -36.56
C ASP A 45 -5.21 -27.67 -35.15
N GLU A 46 -4.99 -26.34 -34.94
CA GLU A 46 -5.36 -25.69 -33.66
C GLU A 46 -6.88 -25.82 -33.41
N LEU A 47 -7.69 -25.58 -34.42
CA LEU A 47 -9.15 -25.64 -34.31
C LEU A 47 -9.65 -27.07 -34.08
N ARG A 48 -9.04 -28.07 -34.71
CA ARG A 48 -9.32 -29.49 -34.44
C ARG A 48 -8.98 -29.87 -33.02
N ALA A 49 -7.81 -29.44 -32.54
CA ALA A 49 -7.39 -29.67 -31.18
C ALA A 49 -8.35 -29.01 -30.15
N ALA A 50 -8.94 -27.87 -30.49
CA ALA A 50 -9.96 -27.18 -29.72
C ALA A 50 -11.38 -27.79 -29.85
N GLY A 51 -11.57 -28.84 -30.68
CA GLY A 51 -12.85 -29.57 -30.84
C GLY A 51 -13.79 -28.97 -31.88
N VAL A 52 -13.29 -28.07 -32.76
CA VAL A 52 -14.10 -27.57 -33.89
C VAL A 52 -14.32 -28.69 -34.91
N SER A 53 -15.58 -28.86 -35.31
CA SER A 53 -15.97 -29.92 -36.22
C SER A 53 -15.44 -29.72 -37.65
N GLU A 54 -15.16 -30.85 -38.37
CA GLU A 54 -14.76 -30.78 -39.79
C GLU A 54 -15.81 -30.06 -40.67
N ALA A 55 -17.10 -30.16 -40.30
CA ALA A 55 -18.17 -29.43 -40.99
C ALA A 55 -17.98 -27.93 -40.88
N HIS A 56 -17.62 -27.41 -39.71
CA HIS A 56 -17.30 -25.99 -39.53
C HIS A 56 -16.01 -25.59 -40.27
N LEU A 57 -14.96 -26.42 -40.18
CA LEU A 57 -13.68 -26.15 -40.87
C LEU A 57 -13.82 -26.06 -42.39
N ALA A 58 -14.76 -26.83 -42.96
CA ALA A 58 -15.06 -26.87 -44.38
C ALA A 58 -16.04 -25.76 -44.86
N ASP A 59 -16.72 -25.10 -43.92
CA ASP A 59 -17.66 -24.02 -44.24
C ASP A 59 -16.89 -22.76 -44.75
N PRO A 60 -17.17 -22.27 -45.98
CA PRO A 60 -16.50 -21.11 -46.54
C PRO A 60 -16.77 -19.81 -45.74
N ASN A 61 -17.83 -19.79 -44.93
CA ASN A 61 -18.17 -18.67 -44.06
C ASN A 61 -17.53 -18.79 -42.64
N TYR A 62 -16.81 -19.86 -42.36
CA TYR A 62 -16.14 -20.00 -41.06
C TYR A 62 -14.85 -19.21 -41.04
N VAL A 63 -14.87 -18.09 -40.27
CA VAL A 63 -13.72 -17.19 -40.10
C VAL A 63 -12.82 -17.73 -39.00
N LYS A 64 -11.60 -18.17 -39.34
CA LYS A 64 -10.63 -18.82 -38.45
C LYS A 64 -9.80 -17.75 -37.69
N ALA A 65 -10.46 -16.84 -37.01
CA ALA A 65 -9.79 -15.74 -36.33
C ALA A 65 -10.52 -15.31 -35.05
N ARG A 66 -9.76 -14.88 -34.03
CA ARG A 66 -10.29 -14.28 -32.79
C ARG A 66 -9.25 -13.47 -32.03
N PRO A 67 -9.61 -12.31 -31.46
CA PRO A 67 -8.80 -11.65 -30.45
C PRO A 67 -8.87 -12.44 -29.13
N ARG A 68 -7.79 -13.10 -28.77
CA ARG A 68 -7.72 -13.97 -27.59
C ARG A 68 -7.14 -13.21 -26.39
N LEU A 69 -7.67 -13.47 -25.20
CA LEU A 69 -7.05 -13.08 -23.95
C LEU A 69 -6.32 -14.30 -23.36
N ALA A 70 -5.05 -14.14 -23.03
CA ALA A 70 -4.27 -15.20 -22.43
C ALA A 70 -4.74 -15.50 -20.99
N ASP A 71 -4.48 -16.73 -20.53
CA ASP A 71 -4.55 -17.15 -19.12
C ASP A 71 -5.89 -16.87 -18.42
N VAL A 72 -7.02 -16.93 -19.14
CA VAL A 72 -8.36 -16.69 -18.58
C VAL A 72 -8.79 -17.73 -17.55
N ASP A 73 -8.15 -18.90 -17.54
CA ASP A 73 -8.36 -19.97 -16.58
C ASP A 73 -7.44 -19.84 -15.34
N GLN A 74 -6.51 -18.88 -15.34
CA GLN A 74 -5.57 -18.64 -14.26
C GLN A 74 -6.12 -17.59 -13.26
N PHE A 75 -5.81 -17.78 -11.98
CA PHE A 75 -6.21 -16.85 -10.92
C PHE A 75 -5.40 -17.07 -9.64
N ASP A 76 -5.11 -16.01 -8.88
CA ASP A 76 -4.56 -16.14 -7.53
C ASP A 76 -5.68 -16.15 -6.48
N ALA A 77 -6.37 -17.27 -6.36
CA ALA A 77 -7.46 -17.46 -5.40
C ALA A 77 -6.99 -17.29 -3.94
N ALA A 78 -5.75 -17.73 -3.65
CA ALA A 78 -5.17 -17.67 -2.32
C ALA A 78 -4.96 -16.22 -1.85
N PHE A 79 -4.51 -15.34 -2.74
CA PHE A 79 -4.36 -13.91 -2.44
C PHE A 79 -5.67 -13.29 -1.96
N PHE A 80 -6.77 -13.59 -2.63
CA PHE A 80 -8.09 -13.05 -2.28
C PHE A 80 -8.83 -13.86 -1.21
N GLY A 81 -8.23 -14.95 -0.70
CA GLY A 81 -8.88 -15.82 0.28
C GLY A 81 -10.17 -16.44 -0.28
N ILE A 82 -10.13 -16.89 -1.54
CA ILE A 82 -11.23 -17.60 -2.21
C ILE A 82 -10.89 -19.10 -2.21
N PRO A 83 -11.82 -19.96 -1.68
CA PRO A 83 -11.60 -21.40 -1.69
C PRO A 83 -11.47 -21.94 -3.13
N PRO A 84 -10.62 -22.96 -3.39
CA PRO A 84 -10.41 -23.51 -4.73
C PRO A 84 -11.71 -23.93 -5.43
N ARG A 85 -12.65 -24.57 -4.71
CA ARG A 85 -13.95 -24.96 -5.26
C ARG A 85 -14.83 -23.79 -5.68
N GLU A 86 -14.76 -22.66 -4.96
CA GLU A 86 -15.44 -21.42 -5.35
C GLU A 86 -14.76 -20.83 -6.59
N ALA A 87 -13.43 -20.78 -6.60
CA ALA A 87 -12.67 -20.27 -7.72
C ALA A 87 -12.94 -21.04 -9.03
N GLU A 88 -13.08 -22.37 -8.98
CA GLU A 88 -13.39 -23.21 -10.16
C GLU A 88 -14.73 -22.85 -10.82
N VAL A 89 -15.77 -22.54 -10.04
CA VAL A 89 -17.11 -22.22 -10.56
C VAL A 89 -17.33 -20.72 -10.78
N MET A 90 -16.38 -19.89 -10.40
CA MET A 90 -16.46 -18.44 -10.56
C MET A 90 -16.13 -18.03 -12.00
N ASP A 91 -16.96 -17.16 -12.59
CA ASP A 91 -16.72 -16.62 -13.93
C ASP A 91 -15.31 -16.02 -14.05
N PRO A 92 -14.53 -16.36 -15.08
CA PRO A 92 -13.26 -15.70 -15.38
C PRO A 92 -13.35 -14.16 -15.39
N GLN A 93 -14.48 -13.59 -15.80
CA GLN A 93 -14.71 -12.15 -15.76
C GLN A 93 -14.58 -11.59 -14.34
N HIS A 94 -15.18 -12.25 -13.35
CA HIS A 94 -15.08 -11.83 -11.95
C HIS A 94 -13.66 -11.93 -11.40
N ARG A 95 -12.94 -12.99 -11.79
CA ARG A 95 -11.54 -13.21 -11.37
C ARG A 95 -10.61 -12.12 -11.92
N LEU A 96 -10.68 -11.92 -13.24
CA LEU A 96 -9.87 -10.91 -13.94
C LEU A 96 -10.17 -9.49 -13.47
N PHE A 97 -11.46 -9.15 -13.31
CA PHE A 97 -11.84 -7.81 -12.85
C PHE A 97 -11.36 -7.53 -11.43
N LEU A 98 -11.38 -8.54 -10.54
CA LEU A 98 -10.90 -8.43 -9.17
C LEU A 98 -9.38 -8.18 -9.13
N GLU A 99 -8.57 -8.93 -9.91
CA GLU A 99 -7.13 -8.73 -9.99
C GLU A 99 -6.78 -7.36 -10.59
N VAL A 100 -7.42 -6.99 -11.70
CA VAL A 100 -7.14 -5.70 -12.37
C VAL A 100 -7.61 -4.51 -11.54
N ALA A 101 -8.69 -4.65 -10.75
CA ALA A 101 -9.11 -3.64 -9.79
C ALA A 101 -8.08 -3.44 -8.67
N HIS A 102 -7.50 -4.53 -8.15
CA HIS A 102 -6.39 -4.46 -7.19
C HIS A 102 -5.15 -3.78 -7.81
N GLU A 103 -4.79 -4.17 -9.03
CA GLU A 103 -3.70 -3.53 -9.76
C GLU A 103 -3.92 -2.02 -9.94
N ALA A 104 -5.14 -1.59 -10.31
CA ALA A 104 -5.46 -0.18 -10.49
C ALA A 104 -5.28 0.63 -9.19
N LEU A 105 -5.68 0.08 -8.03
CA LEU A 105 -5.44 0.69 -6.72
C LEU A 105 -3.95 0.81 -6.41
N GLU A 106 -3.18 -0.25 -6.65
CA GLU A 106 -1.73 -0.21 -6.43
C GLU A 106 -1.01 0.80 -7.33
N ARG A 107 -1.39 0.88 -8.61
CA ARG A 107 -0.86 1.86 -9.56
C ARG A 107 -1.21 3.29 -9.16
N ALA A 108 -2.40 3.51 -8.60
CA ALA A 108 -2.82 4.79 -8.05
C ALA A 108 -2.12 5.13 -6.71
N GLY A 109 -1.43 4.18 -6.09
CA GLY A 109 -0.86 4.35 -4.75
C GLY A 109 -1.93 4.47 -3.66
N ILE A 110 -3.07 3.81 -3.85
CA ILE A 110 -4.19 3.75 -2.90
C ILE A 110 -4.18 2.40 -2.21
N ALA A 111 -3.92 2.39 -0.90
CA ALA A 111 -3.97 1.19 -0.07
C ALA A 111 -5.31 1.14 0.69
N PRO A 112 -6.20 0.17 0.40
CA PRO A 112 -7.42 -0.02 1.18
C PRO A 112 -7.11 -0.18 2.68
N GLY A 113 -7.86 0.50 3.54
CA GLY A 113 -7.64 0.51 4.99
C GLY A 113 -6.62 1.54 5.49
N MET A 114 -5.84 2.17 4.59
CA MET A 114 -4.98 3.33 4.89
C MET A 114 -5.45 4.60 4.18
N PHE A 115 -6.29 4.45 3.17
CA PHE A 115 -6.93 5.56 2.47
C PHE A 115 -8.01 6.18 3.36
N ASP A 116 -7.93 7.49 3.57
CA ASP A 116 -8.88 8.24 4.36
C ASP A 116 -10.02 8.71 3.44
N GLY A 117 -11.07 7.90 3.34
CA GLY A 117 -12.21 8.17 2.49
C GLY A 117 -12.86 6.89 1.94
N LEU A 118 -13.93 7.08 1.18
CA LEU A 118 -14.69 6.01 0.55
C LEU A 118 -14.19 5.74 -0.88
N ILE A 119 -14.04 4.45 -1.21
CA ILE A 119 -13.66 4.01 -2.56
C ILE A 119 -14.86 3.33 -3.21
N GLY A 120 -15.35 3.90 -4.31
CA GLY A 120 -16.45 3.33 -5.11
C GLY A 120 -15.94 2.35 -6.17
N VAL A 121 -16.83 1.42 -6.62
CA VAL A 121 -16.52 0.44 -7.68
C VAL A 121 -17.64 0.41 -8.70
N PHE A 122 -17.36 0.75 -9.94
CA PHE A 122 -18.30 0.84 -11.05
C PHE A 122 -17.81 -0.03 -12.20
N GLY A 123 -18.57 -1.05 -12.57
CA GLY A 123 -18.09 -2.02 -13.55
C GLY A 123 -19.16 -2.43 -14.56
N ALA A 124 -18.71 -2.94 -15.71
CA ALA A 124 -19.57 -3.59 -16.70
C ALA A 124 -19.02 -4.97 -17.04
N ALA A 125 -19.90 -5.93 -17.28
CA ALA A 125 -19.51 -7.27 -17.72
C ALA A 125 -20.39 -7.74 -18.86
N ALA A 126 -19.87 -8.62 -19.71
CA ALA A 126 -20.70 -9.36 -20.65
C ALA A 126 -21.46 -10.52 -19.95
N THR A 127 -22.44 -11.09 -20.62
CA THR A 127 -23.08 -12.34 -20.16
C THR A 127 -22.03 -13.42 -19.94
N SER A 128 -22.14 -14.16 -18.83
CA SER A 128 -21.21 -15.24 -18.51
C SER A 128 -21.25 -16.36 -19.55
N SER A 129 -20.31 -16.35 -20.48
CA SER A 129 -20.13 -17.45 -21.43
C SER A 129 -19.62 -18.72 -20.73
N TYR A 130 -18.92 -18.57 -19.59
CA TYR A 130 -18.47 -19.68 -18.77
C TYR A 130 -19.64 -20.45 -18.16
N LEU A 131 -20.63 -19.73 -17.62
CA LEU A 131 -21.87 -20.35 -17.13
C LEU A 131 -22.59 -21.11 -18.25
N LEU A 132 -22.68 -20.51 -19.44
CA LEU A 132 -23.45 -21.07 -20.56
C LEU A 132 -22.77 -22.30 -21.19
N HIS A 133 -21.45 -22.29 -21.36
CA HIS A 133 -20.72 -23.30 -22.11
C HIS A 133 -20.05 -24.36 -21.24
N ASN A 134 -19.53 -23.98 -20.07
CA ASN A 134 -18.73 -24.85 -19.22
C ASN A 134 -19.51 -25.42 -18.02
N LEU A 135 -20.34 -24.57 -17.38
CA LEU A 135 -20.99 -24.94 -16.13
C LEU A 135 -22.41 -25.48 -16.28
N ASN A 136 -23.14 -25.02 -17.31
CA ASN A 136 -24.53 -25.46 -17.54
C ASN A 136 -24.60 -26.93 -17.88
N GLY A 137 -25.35 -27.69 -17.08
CA GLY A 137 -25.46 -29.13 -17.22
C GLY A 137 -24.33 -29.95 -16.60
N ASN A 138 -23.28 -29.31 -16.10
CA ASN A 138 -22.16 -29.97 -15.45
C ASN A 138 -22.48 -30.38 -14.01
N GLY A 139 -22.35 -31.67 -13.69
CA GLY A 139 -22.67 -32.22 -12.37
C GLY A 139 -21.81 -31.63 -11.23
N ARG A 140 -20.53 -31.30 -11.49
CA ARG A 140 -19.63 -30.67 -10.52
C ARG A 140 -20.08 -29.23 -10.21
N ALA A 141 -20.50 -28.49 -11.24
CA ALA A 141 -21.01 -27.13 -11.07
C ALA A 141 -22.37 -27.12 -10.33
N ALA A 142 -23.27 -28.05 -10.62
CA ALA A 142 -24.56 -28.19 -9.94
C ALA A 142 -24.40 -28.36 -8.42
N ALA A 143 -23.36 -29.05 -7.96
CA ALA A 143 -23.06 -29.25 -6.54
C ALA A 143 -22.61 -27.97 -5.81
N ALA A 144 -22.31 -26.86 -6.52
CA ALA A 144 -21.89 -25.59 -5.93
C ALA A 144 -23.07 -24.76 -5.37
N GLY A 145 -24.33 -25.09 -5.69
CA GLY A 145 -25.51 -24.45 -5.12
C GLY A 145 -25.53 -22.92 -5.34
N ALA A 146 -25.81 -22.15 -4.28
CA ALA A 146 -25.88 -20.69 -4.35
C ALA A 146 -24.57 -20.01 -4.81
N VAL A 147 -23.40 -20.66 -4.62
CA VAL A 147 -22.11 -20.13 -5.05
C VAL A 147 -22.03 -19.98 -6.57
N LEU A 148 -22.72 -20.86 -7.32
CA LEU A 148 -22.80 -20.77 -8.77
C LEU A 148 -23.42 -19.42 -9.22
N GLY A 149 -24.52 -18.99 -8.61
CA GLY A 149 -25.16 -17.70 -8.91
C GLY A 149 -24.27 -16.52 -8.54
N THR A 150 -23.81 -16.48 -7.30
CA THR A 150 -22.93 -15.37 -6.82
C THR A 150 -21.59 -15.31 -7.54
N GLY A 151 -21.14 -16.40 -8.14
CA GLY A 151 -19.91 -16.47 -8.93
C GLY A 151 -20.07 -16.06 -10.40
N ASN A 152 -21.30 -16.01 -10.95
CA ASN A 152 -21.51 -15.84 -12.39
C ASN A 152 -22.47 -14.72 -12.81
N PHE A 153 -23.30 -14.20 -11.88
CA PHE A 153 -24.20 -13.11 -12.23
C PHE A 153 -23.49 -11.75 -12.11
N ALA A 154 -23.77 -10.90 -13.07
CA ALA A 154 -23.13 -9.57 -13.16
C ALA A 154 -23.31 -8.73 -11.90
N ASP A 155 -24.41 -8.88 -11.15
CA ASP A 155 -24.71 -8.19 -9.89
C ASP A 155 -23.58 -8.27 -8.87
N PHE A 156 -22.80 -9.36 -8.90
CA PHE A 156 -21.74 -9.65 -7.94
C PHE A 156 -20.34 -9.25 -8.40
N LEU A 157 -20.18 -8.73 -9.62
CA LEU A 157 -18.88 -8.32 -10.14
C LEU A 157 -18.21 -7.26 -9.24
N THR A 158 -18.87 -6.13 -9.08
CA THR A 158 -18.33 -4.96 -8.33
C THR A 158 -18.41 -5.16 -6.81
N THR A 159 -19.48 -5.76 -6.32
CA THR A 159 -19.67 -6.03 -4.88
C THR A 159 -18.65 -7.04 -4.35
N ARG A 160 -18.20 -7.99 -5.18
CA ARG A 160 -17.10 -8.89 -4.83
C ARG A 160 -15.78 -8.15 -4.67
N VAL A 161 -15.48 -7.20 -5.55
CA VAL A 161 -14.29 -6.32 -5.41
C VAL A 161 -14.36 -5.55 -4.10
N SER A 162 -15.50 -4.89 -3.82
CA SER A 162 -15.71 -4.15 -2.58
C SER A 162 -15.50 -5.04 -1.35
N TYR A 163 -16.06 -6.24 -1.34
CA TYR A 163 -15.92 -7.17 -0.22
C TYR A 163 -14.49 -7.68 -0.04
N LYS A 164 -13.82 -8.11 -1.12
CA LYS A 164 -12.47 -8.69 -1.05
C LYS A 164 -11.38 -7.66 -0.76
N LEU A 165 -11.57 -6.43 -1.20
CA LEU A 165 -10.63 -5.33 -0.97
C LEU A 165 -11.02 -4.42 0.19
N ASN A 166 -12.19 -4.66 0.84
CA ASN A 166 -12.74 -3.84 1.93
C ASN A 166 -12.96 -2.38 1.52
N LEU A 167 -13.74 -2.16 0.45
CA LEU A 167 -14.07 -0.84 -0.08
C LEU A 167 -15.48 -0.45 0.33
N GLY A 168 -15.64 0.68 1.00
CA GLY A 168 -16.91 1.10 1.61
C GLY A 168 -17.77 2.05 0.77
N GLY A 169 -17.31 2.45 -0.42
CA GLY A 169 -18.06 3.33 -1.32
C GLY A 169 -19.15 2.61 -2.14
N PRO A 170 -19.92 3.36 -2.98
CA PRO A 170 -20.94 2.79 -3.85
C PRO A 170 -20.37 1.71 -4.78
N ALA A 171 -21.10 0.61 -5.01
CA ALA A 171 -20.66 -0.49 -5.89
C ALA A 171 -21.79 -0.92 -6.81
N PHE A 172 -21.66 -0.63 -8.12
CA PHE A 172 -22.67 -0.90 -9.13
C PHE A 172 -22.10 -1.63 -10.34
N THR A 173 -22.79 -2.68 -10.78
CA THR A 173 -22.55 -3.28 -12.09
C THR A 173 -23.57 -2.77 -13.09
N LEU A 174 -23.10 -2.19 -14.18
CA LEU A 174 -23.90 -1.50 -15.18
C LEU A 174 -23.97 -2.35 -16.46
N GLN A 175 -25.16 -2.51 -17.02
CA GLN A 175 -25.40 -3.34 -18.19
C GLN A 175 -25.98 -2.51 -19.32
N THR A 176 -25.12 -1.95 -20.18
CA THR A 176 -25.48 -1.14 -21.35
C THR A 176 -24.77 -1.62 -22.62
N ALA A 177 -24.51 -2.93 -22.72
CA ALA A 177 -23.79 -3.56 -23.81
C ALA A 177 -22.43 -2.87 -24.09
N CYS A 178 -22.09 -2.58 -25.35
CA CYS A 178 -20.78 -2.07 -25.75
C CYS A 178 -20.38 -0.72 -25.13
N SER A 179 -21.32 0.06 -24.61
CA SER A 179 -21.05 1.33 -23.89
C SER A 179 -20.77 1.14 -22.40
N GLY A 180 -21.03 -0.06 -21.84
CA GLY A 180 -21.11 -0.32 -20.40
C GLY A 180 -19.94 0.22 -19.59
N SER A 181 -18.69 -0.02 -20.00
CA SER A 181 -17.52 0.45 -19.26
C SER A 181 -17.32 1.97 -19.33
N LEU A 182 -17.73 2.64 -20.40
CA LEU A 182 -17.64 4.11 -20.47
C LEU A 182 -18.78 4.77 -19.69
N VAL A 183 -19.97 4.15 -19.65
CA VAL A 183 -21.07 4.52 -18.73
C VAL A 183 -20.63 4.36 -17.28
N ALA A 184 -19.90 3.30 -16.95
CA ALA A 184 -19.32 3.10 -15.61
C ALA A 184 -18.36 4.23 -15.22
N VAL A 185 -17.53 4.70 -16.15
CA VAL A 185 -16.65 5.88 -15.95
C VAL A 185 -17.47 7.15 -15.70
N HIS A 186 -18.54 7.39 -16.48
CA HIS A 186 -19.43 8.53 -16.24
C HIS A 186 -20.08 8.49 -14.86
N VAL A 187 -20.67 7.37 -14.47
CA VAL A 187 -21.33 7.22 -13.17
C VAL A 187 -20.33 7.37 -12.02
N ALA A 188 -19.12 6.82 -12.16
CA ALA A 188 -18.05 7.01 -11.20
C ALA A 188 -17.63 8.48 -11.06
N ALA A 189 -17.52 9.21 -12.18
CA ALA A 189 -17.22 10.65 -12.16
C ALA A 189 -18.32 11.44 -11.45
N GLN A 190 -19.61 11.14 -11.71
CA GLN A 190 -20.73 11.78 -11.04
C GLN A 190 -20.73 11.48 -9.53
N SER A 191 -20.47 10.24 -9.13
CA SER A 191 -20.38 9.85 -7.71
C SER A 191 -19.26 10.61 -6.98
N LEU A 192 -18.11 10.84 -7.63
CA LEU A 192 -17.03 11.66 -7.09
C LEU A 192 -17.43 13.13 -6.95
N LEU A 193 -18.09 13.70 -7.96
CA LEU A 193 -18.55 15.09 -7.95
C LEU A 193 -19.67 15.33 -6.91
N ASN A 194 -20.49 14.33 -6.65
CA ASN A 194 -21.53 14.36 -5.61
C ASN A 194 -21.00 14.01 -4.20
N PHE A 195 -19.67 13.78 -4.06
CA PHE A 195 -19.04 13.40 -2.78
C PHE A 195 -19.60 12.11 -2.16
N GLU A 196 -20.11 11.19 -2.96
CA GLU A 196 -20.52 9.85 -2.51
C GLU A 196 -19.32 8.92 -2.28
N CYS A 197 -18.19 9.24 -2.92
CA CYS A 197 -16.89 8.60 -2.69
C CYS A 197 -15.74 9.60 -2.92
N ASP A 198 -14.52 9.21 -2.49
CA ASP A 198 -13.31 10.04 -2.56
C ASP A 198 -12.30 9.51 -3.59
N ALA A 199 -12.46 8.25 -3.94
CA ALA A 199 -11.81 7.60 -5.07
C ALA A 199 -12.78 6.61 -5.70
N ALA A 200 -12.62 6.31 -6.99
CA ALA A 200 -13.47 5.37 -7.68
C ALA A 200 -12.65 4.48 -8.64
N LEU A 201 -12.99 3.19 -8.69
CA LEU A 201 -12.58 2.28 -9.74
C LEU A 201 -13.71 2.19 -10.76
N ALA A 202 -13.38 2.37 -12.04
CA ALA A 202 -14.37 2.26 -13.12
C ALA A 202 -13.80 1.44 -14.29
N GLY A 203 -14.62 0.53 -14.85
CA GLY A 203 -14.10 -0.28 -15.96
C GLY A 203 -15.09 -1.30 -16.49
N GLY A 204 -14.54 -2.28 -17.20
CA GLY A 204 -15.35 -3.39 -17.75
C GLY A 204 -14.52 -4.60 -18.13
N VAL A 205 -15.20 -5.71 -18.25
CA VAL A 205 -14.60 -7.02 -18.57
C VAL A 205 -15.49 -7.80 -19.53
N VAL A 206 -14.86 -8.56 -20.42
CA VAL A 206 -15.50 -9.56 -21.27
C VAL A 206 -14.57 -10.75 -21.45
N VAL A 207 -15.13 -11.95 -21.27
CA VAL A 207 -14.48 -13.20 -21.64
C VAL A 207 -15.45 -14.02 -22.50
N ASN A 208 -15.16 -14.10 -23.79
CA ASN A 208 -15.96 -14.87 -24.73
C ASN A 208 -15.40 -16.29 -24.90
N LEU A 209 -16.17 -17.29 -24.50
CA LEU A 209 -15.79 -18.70 -24.61
C LEU A 209 -16.61 -19.40 -25.69
N PRO A 210 -16.05 -20.43 -26.34
CA PRO A 210 -14.65 -20.85 -26.32
C PRO A 210 -13.73 -19.86 -27.00
N GLN A 211 -12.52 -19.60 -26.47
CA GLN A 211 -11.56 -18.66 -27.07
C GLN A 211 -10.82 -19.26 -28.28
N ASP A 212 -10.63 -20.56 -28.30
CA ASP A 212 -9.94 -21.31 -29.35
C ASP A 212 -10.93 -21.76 -30.42
N SER A 213 -11.67 -20.79 -30.98
CA SER A 213 -12.63 -21.01 -32.06
C SER A 213 -12.74 -19.79 -32.94
N GLY A 214 -13.08 -20.01 -34.21
CA GLY A 214 -13.56 -18.98 -35.12
C GLY A 214 -15.03 -18.62 -34.88
N TYR A 215 -15.62 -18.04 -35.90
CA TYR A 215 -17.06 -17.75 -35.94
C TYR A 215 -17.62 -17.92 -37.35
N ILE A 216 -18.92 -18.14 -37.46
CA ILE A 216 -19.61 -18.16 -38.76
C ILE A 216 -19.95 -16.72 -39.14
N TYR A 217 -19.52 -16.31 -40.32
CA TYR A 217 -19.90 -15.04 -40.94
C TYR A 217 -21.32 -15.09 -41.51
N HIS A 218 -22.11 -14.07 -41.26
CA HIS A 218 -23.40 -13.85 -41.86
C HIS A 218 -23.47 -12.49 -42.54
N GLU A 219 -23.93 -12.41 -43.77
CA GLU A 219 -23.90 -11.19 -44.58
C GLU A 219 -24.68 -10.03 -43.92
N GLU A 220 -25.77 -10.33 -43.22
CA GLU A 220 -26.57 -9.32 -42.49
C GLU A 220 -26.07 -9.07 -41.07
N GLY A 221 -24.99 -9.74 -40.69
CA GLY A 221 -24.39 -9.64 -39.35
C GLY A 221 -23.47 -8.44 -39.19
N VAL A 222 -22.95 -8.29 -37.98
CA VAL A 222 -22.00 -7.21 -37.63
C VAL A 222 -20.53 -7.68 -37.65
N THR A 223 -20.29 -8.98 -37.89
CA THR A 223 -18.96 -9.57 -37.89
C THR A 223 -18.26 -9.50 -39.23
N SER A 224 -16.93 -9.35 -39.23
CA SER A 224 -16.10 -9.26 -40.44
C SER A 224 -15.98 -10.61 -41.16
N PRO A 225 -16.06 -10.64 -42.52
CA PRO A 225 -15.91 -11.89 -43.27
C PRO A 225 -14.50 -12.46 -43.29
N ASP A 226 -13.48 -11.67 -42.92
CA ASP A 226 -12.08 -12.09 -42.96
C ASP A 226 -11.31 -11.90 -41.64
N GLY A 227 -12.04 -11.62 -40.53
CA GLY A 227 -11.44 -11.45 -39.22
C GLY A 227 -10.63 -10.17 -39.02
N ARG A 228 -10.89 -9.10 -39.83
CA ARG A 228 -10.25 -7.81 -39.64
C ARG A 228 -11.27 -6.70 -39.42
N CYS A 229 -10.95 -5.83 -38.47
CA CYS A 229 -11.69 -4.61 -38.23
C CYS A 229 -10.99 -3.44 -38.92
N ARG A 230 -11.68 -2.82 -39.92
CA ARG A 230 -11.16 -1.74 -40.76
C ARG A 230 -11.99 -0.46 -40.56
N PRO A 231 -11.85 0.26 -39.46
CA PRO A 231 -12.66 1.44 -39.19
C PRO A 231 -12.48 2.49 -40.29
N PHE A 232 -13.61 3.01 -40.76
CA PHE A 232 -13.70 4.14 -41.72
C PHE A 232 -13.16 3.86 -43.15
N ASP A 233 -12.67 2.63 -43.41
CA ASP A 233 -12.15 2.24 -44.72
C ASP A 233 -13.29 1.86 -45.70
N ALA A 234 -13.04 2.02 -46.96
CA ALA A 234 -13.98 1.60 -48.05
C ALA A 234 -14.29 0.11 -48.02
N GLN A 235 -13.41 -0.72 -47.43
CA GLN A 235 -13.56 -2.16 -47.27
C GLN A 235 -14.08 -2.56 -45.88
N ALA A 236 -14.64 -1.63 -45.11
CA ALA A 236 -15.24 -1.90 -43.81
C ALA A 236 -16.47 -2.81 -43.96
N GLN A 237 -16.43 -4.02 -43.46
CA GLN A 237 -17.48 -5.05 -43.56
C GLN A 237 -17.88 -5.67 -42.25
N GLY A 238 -17.44 -5.10 -41.12
CA GLY A 238 -17.79 -5.56 -39.80
C GLY A 238 -16.62 -5.64 -38.84
N THR A 239 -16.94 -5.97 -37.58
CA THR A 239 -15.99 -6.09 -36.45
C THR A 239 -15.65 -7.54 -36.15
N ILE A 240 -14.77 -7.75 -35.21
CA ILE A 240 -14.46 -9.07 -34.63
C ILE A 240 -14.49 -8.97 -33.09
N PHE A 241 -15.28 -9.82 -32.43
CA PHE A 241 -15.41 -9.82 -30.98
C PHE A 241 -14.28 -10.58 -30.31
N GLY A 242 -13.73 -10.00 -29.23
CA GLY A 242 -12.66 -10.55 -28.42
C GLY A 242 -12.91 -10.49 -26.92
N SER A 243 -11.90 -10.85 -26.15
CA SER A 243 -11.92 -10.83 -24.68
C SER A 243 -10.91 -9.81 -24.15
N GLY A 244 -11.23 -9.19 -23.00
CA GLY A 244 -10.35 -8.24 -22.34
C GLY A 244 -10.95 -7.62 -21.08
N VAL A 245 -10.12 -6.95 -20.31
CA VAL A 245 -10.49 -6.25 -19.08
C VAL A 245 -9.70 -4.96 -18.96
N GLY A 246 -10.36 -3.90 -18.51
CA GLY A 246 -9.72 -2.63 -18.19
C GLY A 246 -10.39 -1.95 -17.01
N VAL A 247 -9.60 -1.32 -16.16
CA VAL A 247 -10.05 -0.53 -15.00
C VAL A 247 -9.21 0.73 -14.91
N VAL A 248 -9.86 1.85 -14.63
CA VAL A 248 -9.22 3.14 -14.33
C VAL A 248 -9.51 3.55 -12.89
N ALA A 249 -8.54 4.19 -12.24
CA ALA A 249 -8.71 4.80 -10.92
C ALA A 249 -8.94 6.31 -11.09
N LEU A 250 -10.00 6.81 -10.46
CA LEU A 250 -10.48 8.18 -10.60
C LEU A 250 -10.49 8.88 -9.23
N ARG A 251 -10.17 10.17 -9.22
CA ARG A 251 -10.30 11.06 -8.06
C ARG A 251 -10.71 12.47 -8.51
N ARG A 252 -11.31 13.27 -7.61
CA ARG A 252 -11.43 14.71 -7.87
C ARG A 252 -10.04 15.30 -8.10
N LEU A 253 -9.86 16.13 -9.13
CA LEU A 253 -8.55 16.66 -9.51
C LEU A 253 -7.89 17.44 -8.36
N ALA A 254 -8.66 18.27 -7.66
CA ALA A 254 -8.17 19.04 -6.51
C ALA A 254 -7.64 18.16 -5.37
N ASP A 255 -8.32 17.04 -5.09
CA ASP A 255 -7.89 16.09 -4.08
C ASP A 255 -6.62 15.34 -4.50
N ALA A 256 -6.57 14.90 -5.75
CA ALA A 256 -5.40 14.23 -6.31
C ALA A 256 -4.14 15.14 -6.27
N GLN A 257 -4.30 16.42 -6.62
CA GLN A 257 -3.21 17.39 -6.57
C GLN A 257 -2.75 17.68 -5.13
N ARG A 258 -3.70 17.80 -4.20
CA ARG A 258 -3.41 18.03 -2.77
C ARG A 258 -2.64 16.85 -2.17
N GLU A 259 -3.06 15.62 -2.48
CA GLU A 259 -2.48 14.38 -1.97
C GLU A 259 -1.21 13.93 -2.74
N GLY A 260 -0.80 14.68 -3.75
CA GLY A 260 0.39 14.37 -4.55
C GLY A 260 0.25 13.12 -5.43
N ASP A 261 -0.98 12.79 -5.83
CA ASP A 261 -1.23 11.68 -6.72
C ASP A 261 -0.66 11.95 -8.12
N ARG A 262 -0.24 10.89 -8.78
CA ARG A 262 0.11 10.96 -10.20
C ARG A 262 -1.16 11.12 -11.03
N VAL A 263 -1.23 12.13 -11.86
CA VAL A 263 -2.32 12.35 -12.82
C VAL A 263 -1.85 11.97 -14.22
N LEU A 264 -2.53 11.01 -14.85
CA LEU A 264 -2.22 10.57 -16.22
C LEU A 264 -2.95 11.42 -17.27
N ALA A 265 -4.21 11.74 -16.98
CA ALA A 265 -5.06 12.60 -17.77
C ALA A 265 -6.18 13.14 -16.87
N VAL A 266 -6.88 14.16 -17.38
CA VAL A 266 -8.04 14.76 -16.71
C VAL A 266 -9.30 14.48 -17.52
N LEU A 267 -10.34 13.92 -16.90
CA LEU A 267 -11.69 13.85 -17.46
C LEU A 267 -12.37 15.17 -17.13
N LYS A 268 -12.58 15.99 -18.17
CA LYS A 268 -13.15 17.34 -18.08
C LYS A 268 -14.67 17.33 -18.11
N GLY A 269 -15.25 16.39 -18.86
CA GLY A 269 -16.71 16.26 -19.00
C GLY A 269 -17.10 14.91 -19.56
N SER A 270 -18.31 14.50 -19.26
CA SER A 270 -18.89 13.26 -19.78
C SER A 270 -20.40 13.40 -19.89
N ALA A 271 -21.00 12.65 -20.82
CA ALA A 271 -22.44 12.57 -20.97
C ALA A 271 -22.87 11.17 -21.40
N ILE A 272 -24.09 10.80 -21.04
CA ILE A 272 -24.77 9.58 -21.47
C ILE A 272 -26.21 9.90 -21.88
N ASN A 273 -26.73 9.20 -22.88
CA ASN A 273 -28.14 9.27 -23.27
C ASN A 273 -28.60 7.92 -23.84
N ASN A 274 -29.82 7.90 -24.36
CA ASN A 274 -30.36 6.79 -25.13
C ASN A 274 -31.08 7.30 -26.38
N ASP A 275 -30.91 6.60 -27.52
CA ASP A 275 -31.54 6.95 -28.80
C ASP A 275 -33.09 6.91 -28.77
N GLY A 276 -33.70 6.28 -27.78
CA GLY A 276 -35.15 6.06 -27.72
C GLY A 276 -35.68 5.28 -28.92
N ALA A 277 -36.83 5.69 -29.44
CA ALA A 277 -37.46 5.07 -30.62
C ALA A 277 -37.11 5.75 -31.94
N VAL A 278 -36.29 6.80 -31.92
CA VAL A 278 -35.94 7.58 -33.13
C VAL A 278 -34.80 6.93 -33.89
N LYS A 279 -35.02 5.68 -34.31
CA LYS A 279 -33.99 4.88 -35.06
C LYS A 279 -34.66 3.81 -35.93
N ALA A 280 -33.93 3.30 -36.92
CA ALA A 280 -34.45 2.34 -37.89
C ALA A 280 -34.86 0.96 -37.31
N GLY A 281 -34.38 0.60 -36.11
CA GLY A 281 -34.69 -0.63 -35.40
C GLY A 281 -33.97 -0.68 -34.07
N PHE A 282 -34.32 -1.63 -33.18
CA PHE A 282 -33.77 -1.74 -31.83
C PHE A 282 -32.23 -1.76 -31.80
N THR A 283 -31.60 -2.46 -32.72
CA THR A 283 -30.14 -2.62 -32.82
C THR A 283 -29.46 -1.53 -33.69
N ALA A 284 -30.22 -0.70 -34.41
CA ALA A 284 -29.68 0.34 -35.28
C ALA A 284 -29.18 1.56 -34.48
N PRO A 285 -28.03 2.15 -34.81
CA PRO A 285 -27.61 3.41 -34.19
C PRO A 285 -28.38 4.63 -34.78
N ALA A 286 -28.40 5.75 -34.02
CA ALA A 286 -29.03 6.99 -34.47
C ALA A 286 -28.08 8.17 -34.44
N ILE A 287 -28.04 8.96 -35.57
CA ILE A 287 -27.20 10.16 -35.67
C ILE A 287 -27.58 11.20 -34.57
N ALA A 288 -28.88 11.36 -34.30
CA ALA A 288 -29.37 12.38 -33.38
C ALA A 288 -28.85 12.12 -31.94
N GLY A 289 -29.08 10.92 -31.39
CA GLY A 289 -28.68 10.62 -30.03
C GLY A 289 -27.16 10.61 -29.83
N GLN A 290 -26.42 10.10 -30.82
CA GLN A 290 -24.94 10.19 -30.79
C GLN A 290 -24.46 11.65 -30.87
N ALA A 291 -25.05 12.51 -31.68
CA ALA A 291 -24.67 13.91 -31.74
C ALA A 291 -24.97 14.65 -30.43
N GLU A 292 -26.18 14.43 -29.87
CA GLU A 292 -26.57 15.04 -28.60
C GLU A 292 -25.62 14.68 -27.43
N VAL A 293 -25.26 13.41 -27.27
CA VAL A 293 -24.36 13.00 -26.18
C VAL A 293 -22.98 13.61 -26.33
N ILE A 294 -22.48 13.80 -27.59
CA ILE A 294 -21.20 14.44 -27.86
C ILE A 294 -21.25 15.93 -27.53
N SER A 295 -22.33 16.64 -27.98
CA SER A 295 -22.53 18.07 -27.70
C SER A 295 -22.65 18.33 -26.19
N GLU A 296 -23.39 17.46 -25.47
CA GLU A 296 -23.55 17.56 -24.03
C GLU A 296 -22.22 17.32 -23.29
N ALA A 297 -21.41 16.33 -23.72
CA ALA A 297 -20.09 16.09 -23.12
C ALA A 297 -19.14 17.29 -23.32
N LEU A 298 -19.15 17.92 -24.49
CA LEU A 298 -18.39 19.16 -24.77
C LEU A 298 -18.85 20.30 -23.87
N ALA A 299 -20.16 20.48 -23.73
CA ALA A 299 -20.74 21.50 -22.86
C ALA A 299 -20.36 21.28 -21.38
N ASN A 300 -20.48 20.04 -20.88
CA ASN A 300 -20.09 19.66 -19.53
C ASN A 300 -18.58 19.85 -19.27
N ALA A 301 -17.75 19.66 -20.28
CA ALA A 301 -16.32 19.93 -20.24
C ALA A 301 -15.98 21.42 -20.30
N GLY A 302 -16.90 22.29 -20.70
CA GLY A 302 -16.65 23.71 -20.90
C GLY A 302 -15.70 23.99 -22.06
N VAL A 303 -15.66 23.15 -23.11
CA VAL A 303 -14.75 23.24 -24.25
C VAL A 303 -15.52 23.30 -25.57
N THR A 304 -14.93 23.94 -26.58
CA THR A 304 -15.45 23.94 -27.94
C THR A 304 -14.84 22.83 -28.76
N ALA A 305 -15.50 22.43 -29.86
CA ALA A 305 -14.99 21.38 -30.73
C ALA A 305 -13.64 21.73 -31.39
N ASP A 306 -13.31 23.02 -31.55
CA ASP A 306 -12.01 23.48 -32.07
C ASP A 306 -10.83 23.08 -31.19
N GLU A 307 -11.08 22.80 -29.91
CA GLU A 307 -10.07 22.44 -28.91
C GLU A 307 -9.82 20.92 -28.86
N ILE A 308 -10.64 20.12 -29.56
CA ILE A 308 -10.51 18.66 -29.61
C ILE A 308 -9.64 18.29 -30.83
N SER A 309 -8.47 17.75 -30.59
CA SER A 309 -7.51 17.39 -31.64
C SER A 309 -7.45 15.90 -31.97
N TYR A 310 -8.12 15.05 -31.16
CA TYR A 310 -8.25 13.62 -31.40
C TYR A 310 -9.61 13.10 -30.89
N VAL A 311 -10.19 12.14 -31.63
CA VAL A 311 -11.34 11.36 -31.16
C VAL A 311 -11.02 9.88 -31.28
N GLU A 312 -11.06 9.16 -30.18
CA GLU A 312 -11.14 7.70 -30.15
C GLU A 312 -12.59 7.31 -30.35
N ALA A 313 -12.91 6.91 -31.57
CA ALA A 313 -14.25 6.59 -31.96
C ALA A 313 -14.69 5.20 -31.49
N HIS A 314 -15.99 4.99 -31.45
CA HIS A 314 -16.55 3.65 -31.35
C HIS A 314 -16.07 2.74 -32.50
N GLY A 315 -16.12 3.20 -33.73
CA GLY A 315 -15.40 2.71 -34.92
C GLY A 315 -15.37 1.18 -35.05
N THR A 316 -16.57 0.59 -35.26
CA THR A 316 -16.73 -0.87 -35.33
C THR A 316 -16.49 -1.47 -36.72
N ALA A 317 -16.15 -0.63 -37.70
CA ALA A 317 -15.95 -1.01 -39.08
C ALA A 317 -17.19 -1.63 -39.75
N THR A 318 -18.39 -1.36 -39.25
CA THR A 318 -19.62 -1.84 -39.87
C THR A 318 -20.07 -0.94 -41.01
N PRO A 319 -20.67 -1.50 -42.07
CA PRO A 319 -21.05 -0.73 -43.27
C PRO A 319 -22.03 0.44 -42.99
N LEU A 320 -22.75 0.38 -41.88
CA LEU A 320 -23.73 1.37 -41.43
C LEU A 320 -23.21 2.23 -40.26
N GLY A 321 -22.53 1.61 -39.30
CA GLY A 321 -22.14 2.26 -38.04
C GLY A 321 -21.15 3.38 -38.23
N ASP A 322 -20.04 3.15 -38.95
CA ASP A 322 -18.99 4.15 -39.16
C ASP A 322 -19.50 5.42 -39.87
N PRO A 323 -20.31 5.36 -40.98
CA PRO A 323 -20.92 6.55 -41.54
C PRO A 323 -21.82 7.32 -40.62
N ILE A 324 -22.65 6.63 -39.81
CA ILE A 324 -23.55 7.25 -38.81
C ILE A 324 -22.73 7.96 -37.71
N GLU A 325 -21.69 7.32 -37.21
CA GLU A 325 -20.84 7.89 -36.17
C GLU A 325 -20.12 9.15 -36.63
N VAL A 326 -19.50 9.11 -37.81
CA VAL A 326 -18.80 10.30 -38.37
C VAL A 326 -19.78 11.43 -38.71
N ALA A 327 -21.00 11.12 -39.16
CA ALA A 327 -22.05 12.11 -39.38
C ALA A 327 -22.52 12.74 -38.04
N ALA A 328 -22.68 11.95 -36.98
CA ALA A 328 -23.04 12.44 -35.66
C ALA A 328 -21.92 13.31 -35.02
N LEU A 329 -20.66 12.85 -35.06
CA LEU A 329 -19.50 13.63 -34.66
C LEU A 329 -19.43 14.96 -35.42
N THR A 330 -19.62 14.91 -36.76
CA THR A 330 -19.60 16.12 -37.60
C THR A 330 -20.72 17.07 -37.22
N LYS A 331 -21.93 16.57 -36.99
CA LYS A 331 -23.08 17.40 -36.57
C LYS A 331 -22.80 18.10 -35.23
N ALA A 332 -22.32 17.38 -34.22
CA ALA A 332 -21.97 17.94 -32.92
C ALA A 332 -20.85 19.00 -33.02
N PHE A 333 -19.79 18.70 -33.75
CA PHE A 333 -18.67 19.64 -33.93
C PHE A 333 -19.08 20.91 -34.68
N ARG A 334 -19.98 20.79 -35.67
CA ARG A 334 -20.47 21.92 -36.42
C ARG A 334 -21.28 22.94 -35.62
N GLU A 335 -21.67 22.61 -34.39
CA GLU A 335 -22.32 23.59 -33.50
C GLU A 335 -21.36 24.72 -33.10
N THR A 336 -20.04 24.45 -33.05
CA THR A 336 -19.04 25.40 -32.54
C THR A 336 -17.91 25.69 -33.54
N THR A 337 -17.74 24.91 -34.62
CA THR A 337 -16.62 25.08 -35.56
C THR A 337 -16.99 24.81 -37.03
N ASN A 338 -16.43 25.60 -37.94
CA ASN A 338 -16.51 25.38 -39.38
C ASN A 338 -15.19 24.84 -39.98
N ARG A 339 -14.16 24.58 -39.15
CA ARG A 339 -12.86 24.05 -39.58
C ARG A 339 -13.03 22.64 -40.14
N ARG A 340 -12.15 22.26 -41.08
CA ARG A 340 -12.16 20.94 -41.74
C ARG A 340 -10.84 20.23 -41.52
N GLY A 341 -10.89 18.91 -41.41
CA GLY A 341 -9.72 18.02 -41.37
C GLY A 341 -8.71 18.28 -40.25
N PHE A 342 -9.08 18.94 -39.16
CA PHE A 342 -8.15 19.33 -38.12
C PHE A 342 -8.09 18.34 -36.95
N CYS A 343 -9.12 17.52 -36.77
CA CYS A 343 -9.22 16.55 -35.68
C CYS A 343 -8.89 15.14 -36.20
N ALA A 344 -7.96 14.46 -35.53
CA ALA A 344 -7.60 13.08 -35.88
C ALA A 344 -8.66 12.10 -35.35
N LEU A 345 -9.00 11.09 -36.15
CA LEU A 345 -9.95 10.05 -35.80
C LEU A 345 -9.24 8.69 -35.76
N GLY A 346 -9.46 7.90 -34.70
CA GLY A 346 -8.90 6.55 -34.54
C GLY A 346 -9.86 5.58 -33.90
N SER A 347 -9.55 4.31 -33.96
CA SER A 347 -10.24 3.24 -33.23
C SER A 347 -9.29 2.13 -32.82
N VAL A 348 -9.25 1.79 -31.53
CA VAL A 348 -8.45 0.71 -30.95
C VAL A 348 -8.87 -0.67 -31.49
N LYS A 349 -10.10 -0.77 -31.99
CA LYS A 349 -10.65 -2.04 -32.51
C LYS A 349 -9.91 -2.58 -33.74
N SER A 350 -9.21 -1.72 -34.44
CA SER A 350 -8.30 -2.14 -35.51
C SER A 350 -7.13 -2.99 -35.02
N ASN A 351 -6.73 -2.82 -33.76
CA ASN A 351 -5.61 -3.55 -33.14
C ASN A 351 -6.06 -4.79 -32.37
N ILE A 352 -7.14 -4.69 -31.59
CA ILE A 352 -7.53 -5.73 -30.60
C ILE A 352 -8.95 -6.26 -30.80
N GLY A 353 -9.65 -5.85 -31.87
CA GLY A 353 -11.06 -6.18 -32.07
C GLY A 353 -11.99 -5.43 -31.11
N HIS A 354 -13.25 -5.84 -31.10
CA HIS A 354 -14.28 -5.26 -30.26
C HIS A 354 -14.41 -6.02 -28.94
N LEU A 355 -14.12 -5.38 -27.82
CA LEU A 355 -14.16 -5.98 -26.50
C LEU A 355 -15.51 -5.78 -25.78
N ASP A 356 -16.61 -5.69 -26.53
CA ASP A 356 -17.99 -5.61 -26.02
C ASP A 356 -18.09 -4.66 -24.81
N ALA A 357 -18.54 -5.14 -23.64
CA ALA A 357 -18.67 -4.34 -22.41
C ALA A 357 -17.35 -3.65 -21.96
N ALA A 358 -16.18 -4.20 -22.28
CA ALA A 358 -14.87 -3.59 -22.03
C ALA A 358 -14.40 -2.65 -23.15
N GLY A 359 -15.15 -2.51 -24.26
CA GLY A 359 -14.72 -1.72 -25.43
C GLY A 359 -14.51 -0.25 -25.15
N GLY A 360 -15.37 0.36 -24.33
CA GLY A 360 -15.28 1.78 -23.95
C GLY A 360 -14.03 2.09 -23.12
N VAL A 361 -13.76 1.29 -22.09
CA VAL A 361 -12.57 1.50 -21.25
C VAL A 361 -11.26 1.19 -21.99
N ALA A 362 -11.26 0.26 -22.95
CA ALA A 362 -10.08 0.01 -23.79
C ALA A 362 -9.71 1.25 -24.64
N GLY A 363 -10.70 1.90 -25.26
CA GLY A 363 -10.52 3.17 -25.97
C GLY A 363 -10.10 4.31 -25.04
N LEU A 364 -10.68 4.38 -23.86
CA LEU A 364 -10.30 5.35 -22.83
C LEU A 364 -8.83 5.16 -22.40
N ILE A 365 -8.40 3.95 -22.08
CA ILE A 365 -7.01 3.65 -21.67
C ILE A 365 -6.03 3.98 -22.80
N LYS A 366 -6.33 3.61 -24.04
CA LYS A 366 -5.51 4.02 -25.20
C LYS A 366 -5.37 5.54 -25.26
N THR A 367 -6.45 6.29 -25.10
CA THR A 367 -6.44 7.75 -25.19
C THR A 367 -5.69 8.40 -24.02
N VAL A 368 -5.84 7.88 -22.79
CA VAL A 368 -5.06 8.31 -21.62
C VAL A 368 -3.57 8.09 -21.86
N LEU A 369 -3.18 6.91 -22.36
CA LEU A 369 -1.78 6.62 -22.69
C LEU A 369 -1.26 7.52 -23.82
N ALA A 370 -2.07 7.80 -24.85
CA ALA A 370 -1.71 8.70 -25.92
C ALA A 370 -1.48 10.14 -25.43
N LEU A 371 -2.30 10.65 -24.52
CA LEU A 371 -2.12 11.95 -23.86
C LEU A 371 -0.83 11.95 -23.01
N HIS A 372 -0.65 10.91 -22.22
CA HIS A 372 0.50 10.78 -21.32
C HIS A 372 1.83 10.73 -22.09
N HIS A 373 1.87 9.95 -23.17
CA HIS A 373 3.06 9.81 -24.03
C HIS A 373 3.16 10.88 -25.12
N ARG A 374 2.12 11.70 -25.31
CA ARG A 374 2.05 12.76 -26.32
C ARG A 374 2.23 12.22 -27.76
N GLU A 375 1.64 11.07 -28.03
CA GLU A 375 1.81 10.31 -29.26
C GLU A 375 0.46 9.70 -29.69
N LEU A 376 0.13 9.76 -31.00
CA LEU A 376 -1.07 9.15 -31.56
C LEU A 376 -0.69 7.87 -32.31
N PRO A 377 -1.10 6.68 -31.80
CA PRO A 377 -0.93 5.41 -32.49
C PRO A 377 -1.77 5.36 -33.78
N ALA A 378 -1.35 4.54 -34.76
CA ALA A 378 -2.08 4.34 -35.98
C ALA A 378 -3.42 3.61 -35.76
N SER A 379 -4.46 4.02 -36.48
CA SER A 379 -5.64 3.18 -36.73
C SER A 379 -5.34 2.28 -37.89
N LEU A 380 -5.32 0.96 -37.67
CA LEU A 380 -4.83 -0.01 -38.67
C LEU A 380 -5.84 -0.25 -39.78
N HIS A 381 -5.34 -0.75 -40.92
CA HIS A 381 -6.12 -1.19 -42.09
C HIS A 381 -6.88 -0.08 -42.84
N PHE A 382 -6.68 1.19 -42.50
CA PHE A 382 -7.22 2.30 -43.28
C PHE A 382 -6.34 2.58 -44.50
N ARG A 383 -6.91 2.42 -45.71
CA ARG A 383 -6.22 2.63 -46.98
C ARG A 383 -6.96 3.63 -47.87
N THR A 384 -8.27 3.48 -47.97
CA THR A 384 -9.13 4.30 -48.82
C THR A 384 -10.34 4.76 -47.99
N PRO A 385 -10.66 6.05 -47.94
CA PRO A 385 -11.82 6.53 -47.20
C PRO A 385 -13.11 5.85 -47.67
N ASN A 386 -13.99 5.52 -46.70
CA ASN A 386 -15.31 4.98 -46.99
C ASN A 386 -16.11 6.03 -47.81
N PRO A 387 -16.60 5.70 -49.02
CA PRO A 387 -17.29 6.66 -49.90
C PRO A 387 -18.63 7.15 -49.31
N LYS A 388 -19.17 6.49 -48.28
CA LYS A 388 -20.38 6.94 -47.58
C LYS A 388 -20.08 7.99 -46.50
N ILE A 389 -18.81 8.31 -46.27
CA ILE A 389 -18.36 9.31 -45.27
C ILE A 389 -17.82 10.54 -46.01
N ASP A 390 -18.43 11.71 -45.80
CA ASP A 390 -17.94 12.98 -46.37
C ASP A 390 -16.78 13.55 -45.52
N PHE A 391 -15.61 12.94 -45.64
CA PHE A 391 -14.42 13.43 -44.95
C PHE A 391 -13.98 14.82 -45.41
N ALA A 392 -14.21 15.15 -46.67
CA ALA A 392 -13.77 16.42 -47.25
C ALA A 392 -14.44 17.64 -46.62
N ASN A 393 -15.68 17.48 -46.19
CA ASN A 393 -16.45 18.52 -45.48
C ASN A 393 -16.54 18.30 -43.99
N SER A 394 -15.95 17.26 -43.44
CA SER A 394 -15.94 16.97 -42.01
C SER A 394 -14.78 17.65 -41.28
N PRO A 395 -14.84 17.78 -39.94
CA PRO A 395 -13.71 18.19 -39.10
C PRO A 395 -12.57 17.16 -39.07
N PHE A 396 -12.79 15.94 -39.55
CA PHE A 396 -12.00 14.77 -39.21
C PHE A 396 -11.06 14.29 -40.34
N THR A 397 -9.92 13.71 -39.92
CA THR A 397 -9.02 12.91 -40.76
C THR A 397 -8.67 11.63 -40.00
N VAL A 398 -8.67 10.49 -40.67
CA VAL A 398 -8.29 9.22 -40.01
C VAL A 398 -6.78 9.20 -39.75
N ASN A 399 -6.39 8.86 -38.51
CA ASN A 399 -4.99 8.75 -38.10
C ASN A 399 -4.41 7.39 -38.51
N ALA A 400 -4.07 7.25 -39.78
CA ALA A 400 -3.59 5.98 -40.35
C ALA A 400 -2.12 5.66 -40.06
N THR A 401 -1.35 6.62 -39.54
CA THR A 401 0.06 6.44 -39.19
C THR A 401 0.37 6.96 -37.81
N ARG A 402 1.30 6.30 -37.13
CA ARG A 402 1.82 6.78 -35.84
C ARG A 402 2.47 8.16 -36.02
N ARG A 403 2.17 9.08 -35.12
CA ARG A 403 2.76 10.42 -35.12
C ARG A 403 2.81 11.03 -33.70
N ALA A 404 3.73 11.97 -33.49
CA ALA A 404 3.70 12.81 -32.31
C ALA A 404 2.37 13.57 -32.22
N TRP A 405 1.88 13.78 -31.02
CA TRP A 405 0.70 14.61 -30.75
C TRP A 405 1.15 16.06 -30.47
N PRO A 406 1.06 16.98 -31.43
CA PRO A 406 1.59 18.33 -31.26
C PRO A 406 0.82 19.11 -30.17
N VAL A 407 1.50 20.07 -29.55
CA VAL A 407 0.83 21.09 -28.71
C VAL A 407 -0.05 21.94 -29.62
N PRO A 408 -1.30 22.25 -29.26
CA PRO A 408 -2.12 23.21 -29.97
C PRO A 408 -1.42 24.57 -30.14
N ALA A 409 -1.67 25.24 -31.27
CA ALA A 409 -0.99 26.50 -31.61
C ALA A 409 -1.23 27.63 -30.59
N ASP A 410 -2.35 27.60 -29.87
CA ASP A 410 -2.71 28.54 -28.82
C ASP A 410 -2.14 28.16 -27.43
N SER A 411 -1.23 27.18 -27.37
CA SER A 411 -0.64 26.65 -26.13
C SER A 411 -1.64 26.08 -25.14
N LYS A 412 -2.86 25.78 -25.56
CA LYS A 412 -3.83 25.05 -24.75
C LYS A 412 -3.41 23.59 -24.56
N PRO A 413 -3.91 22.92 -23.51
CA PRO A 413 -3.64 21.49 -23.33
C PRO A 413 -4.23 20.66 -24.46
N ARG A 414 -3.61 19.48 -24.72
CA ARG A 414 -4.14 18.48 -25.66
C ARG A 414 -5.46 17.94 -25.12
N ARG A 415 -6.46 17.83 -26.01
CA ARG A 415 -7.78 17.30 -25.66
C ARG A 415 -8.25 16.25 -26.64
N ALA A 416 -8.98 15.27 -26.10
CA ALA A 416 -9.56 14.19 -26.90
C ALA A 416 -11.00 13.89 -26.48
N GLY A 417 -11.80 13.41 -27.45
CA GLY A 417 -13.08 12.75 -27.19
C GLY A 417 -12.92 11.22 -27.21
N VAL A 418 -13.71 10.49 -26.42
CA VAL A 418 -13.83 9.02 -26.49
C VAL A 418 -15.29 8.65 -26.56
N SER A 419 -15.69 7.87 -27.57
CA SER A 419 -17.06 7.42 -27.82
C SER A 419 -17.25 5.94 -27.55
N ALA A 420 -18.37 5.56 -26.94
CA ALA A 420 -18.83 4.18 -26.87
C ALA A 420 -20.35 4.13 -27.02
N PHE A 421 -20.84 3.37 -28.00
CA PHE A 421 -22.25 3.28 -28.34
C PHE A 421 -22.73 1.84 -28.20
N GLY A 422 -23.73 1.61 -27.32
CA GLY A 422 -24.24 0.28 -27.01
C GLY A 422 -25.38 -0.14 -27.94
N VAL A 423 -25.41 -1.41 -28.30
CA VAL A 423 -26.60 -2.02 -28.91
C VAL A 423 -27.77 -1.85 -27.95
N GLY A 424 -28.89 -1.34 -28.43
CA GLY A 424 -30.03 -0.89 -27.59
C GLY A 424 -30.10 0.63 -27.45
N GLY A 425 -29.05 1.36 -27.89
CA GLY A 425 -29.06 2.82 -28.05
C GLY A 425 -28.51 3.61 -26.88
N THR A 426 -27.92 2.98 -25.86
CA THR A 426 -27.25 3.74 -24.79
C THR A 426 -25.89 4.21 -25.26
N ASN A 427 -25.73 5.52 -25.36
CA ASN A 427 -24.54 6.20 -25.84
C ASN A 427 -23.77 6.83 -24.67
N ALA A 428 -22.44 6.85 -24.78
CA ALA A 428 -21.55 7.54 -23.85
C ALA A 428 -20.45 8.27 -24.61
N HIS A 429 -20.14 9.50 -24.18
CA HIS A 429 -19.00 10.26 -24.66
C HIS A 429 -18.29 10.96 -23.50
N VAL A 430 -16.95 10.95 -23.52
CA VAL A 430 -16.15 11.63 -22.50
C VAL A 430 -15.10 12.54 -23.16
N ILE A 431 -14.79 13.65 -22.51
CA ILE A 431 -13.77 14.61 -22.93
C ILE A 431 -12.58 14.52 -21.98
N LEU A 432 -11.42 14.21 -22.53
CA LEU A 432 -10.15 14.10 -21.81
C LEU A 432 -9.24 15.29 -22.14
N GLU A 433 -8.43 15.66 -21.15
CA GLU A 433 -7.39 16.66 -21.25
C GLU A 433 -6.06 16.09 -20.76
N GLU A 434 -4.92 16.52 -21.33
CA GLU A 434 -3.61 16.11 -20.80
C GLU A 434 -3.42 16.55 -19.35
N ALA A 435 -2.65 15.77 -18.59
CA ALA A 435 -2.38 16.08 -17.20
C ALA A 435 -1.74 17.47 -17.01
N PRO A 436 -2.12 18.22 -15.96
CA PRO A 436 -1.45 19.46 -15.62
C PRO A 436 0.06 19.24 -15.44
N ALA A 437 0.86 20.22 -15.85
CA ALA A 437 2.29 20.18 -15.58
C ALA A 437 2.52 20.09 -14.07
N VAL A 438 3.18 19.02 -13.62
CA VAL A 438 3.57 18.89 -12.22
C VAL A 438 4.61 19.97 -11.96
N ALA A 439 4.29 20.95 -11.10
CA ALA A 439 5.33 21.83 -10.56
C ALA A 439 6.40 20.94 -9.94
N ALA A 440 7.67 21.14 -10.33
CA ALA A 440 8.78 20.40 -9.72
C ALA A 440 8.73 20.65 -8.21
N ARG A 441 8.12 19.73 -7.49
CA ARG A 441 8.18 19.72 -6.02
C ARG A 441 9.58 19.25 -5.70
N SER A 442 10.45 20.17 -5.30
CA SER A 442 11.68 19.78 -4.64
C SER A 442 11.24 18.96 -3.42
N ALA A 443 11.50 17.67 -3.44
CA ALA A 443 11.52 16.92 -2.20
C ALA A 443 12.40 17.75 -1.27
N SER A 444 11.87 18.15 -0.10
CA SER A 444 12.71 18.77 0.92
C SER A 444 13.61 17.64 1.40
N GLU A 445 14.74 17.46 0.70
CA GLU A 445 15.77 16.52 1.13
C GLU A 445 16.22 16.99 2.50
N ARG A 446 15.87 16.24 3.53
CA ARG A 446 16.56 16.35 4.81
C ARG A 446 17.94 15.73 4.57
N PRO A 447 19.01 16.53 4.54
CA PRO A 447 20.35 16.00 4.27
C PRO A 447 20.67 14.88 5.25
N GLY A 448 21.12 13.73 4.73
CA GLY A 448 21.52 12.58 5.54
C GLY A 448 20.39 11.69 6.05
N ARG A 449 19.11 11.99 5.73
CA ARG A 449 18.01 11.11 6.12
C ARG A 449 18.02 9.82 5.31
N ARG A 450 17.97 8.69 6.01
CA ARG A 450 17.87 7.37 5.40
C ARG A 450 16.44 7.04 4.99
N HIS A 451 16.32 6.17 4.01
CA HIS A 451 15.06 5.72 3.45
C HIS A 451 14.67 4.35 3.99
N VAL A 452 13.40 4.21 4.41
CA VAL A 452 12.82 2.93 4.88
C VAL A 452 11.93 2.38 3.77
N LEU A 453 12.38 1.36 3.07
CA LEU A 453 11.60 0.66 2.05
C LEU A 453 10.84 -0.49 2.72
N THR A 454 9.52 -0.52 2.54
CA THR A 454 8.64 -1.56 3.07
C THR A 454 8.04 -2.39 1.94
N LEU A 455 8.22 -3.71 1.97
CA LEU A 455 7.58 -4.63 1.04
C LEU A 455 6.77 -5.66 1.82
N SER A 456 5.65 -6.09 1.25
CA SER A 456 4.89 -7.19 1.85
C SER A 456 4.15 -8.01 0.79
N ALA A 457 3.91 -9.28 1.12
CA ALA A 457 3.17 -10.20 0.27
C ALA A 457 2.42 -11.25 1.11
N ARG A 458 1.54 -12.03 0.45
CA ARG A 458 0.83 -13.16 1.06
C ARG A 458 1.73 -14.37 1.25
N SER A 459 2.74 -14.53 0.39
CA SER A 459 3.69 -15.65 0.41
C SER A 459 5.14 -15.15 0.39
N GLU A 460 6.07 -16.03 0.73
CA GLU A 460 7.50 -15.74 0.61
C GLU A 460 7.94 -15.63 -0.86
N THR A 461 7.34 -16.43 -1.74
CA THR A 461 7.64 -16.44 -3.17
C THR A 461 7.22 -15.11 -3.82
N ALA A 462 5.98 -14.66 -3.55
CA ALA A 462 5.51 -13.36 -4.01
C ALA A 462 6.34 -12.20 -3.43
N LEU A 463 6.76 -12.28 -2.15
CA LEU A 463 7.63 -11.27 -1.56
C LEU A 463 9.00 -11.23 -2.25
N ALA A 464 9.54 -12.38 -2.61
CA ALA A 464 10.81 -12.48 -3.35
C ALA A 464 10.68 -11.87 -4.75
N ALA A 465 9.58 -12.18 -5.47
CA ALA A 465 9.28 -11.62 -6.79
C ALA A 465 9.09 -10.08 -6.73
N ALA A 466 8.30 -9.57 -5.78
CA ALA A 466 8.11 -8.15 -5.56
C ALA A 466 9.43 -7.42 -5.25
N THR A 467 10.33 -8.06 -4.47
CA THR A 467 11.66 -7.51 -4.16
C THR A 467 12.53 -7.38 -5.41
N THR A 468 12.53 -8.39 -6.26
CA THR A 468 13.28 -8.38 -7.52
C THR A 468 12.74 -7.31 -8.48
N ALA A 469 11.42 -7.27 -8.68
CA ALA A 469 10.77 -6.29 -9.55
C ALA A 469 11.04 -4.84 -9.09
N LEU A 470 11.02 -4.59 -7.77
CA LEU A 470 11.35 -3.27 -7.23
C LEU A 470 12.82 -2.91 -7.47
N ALA A 471 13.75 -3.84 -7.26
CA ALA A 471 15.18 -3.61 -7.52
C ALA A 471 15.43 -3.24 -8.99
N GLU A 472 14.87 -4.01 -9.93
CA GLU A 472 14.96 -3.76 -11.38
C GLU A 472 14.39 -2.41 -11.77
N ARG A 473 13.26 -2.02 -11.16
CA ARG A 473 12.62 -0.74 -11.44
C ARG A 473 13.43 0.45 -10.89
N LEU A 474 13.95 0.34 -9.68
CA LEU A 474 14.81 1.37 -9.07
C LEU A 474 16.10 1.58 -9.87
N GLU A 475 16.66 0.55 -10.48
CA GLU A 475 17.87 0.69 -11.34
C GLU A 475 17.63 1.58 -12.56
N GLN A 476 16.42 1.56 -13.10
CA GLN A 476 16.04 2.32 -14.29
C GLN A 476 15.70 3.78 -13.99
N TRP A 477 15.52 4.14 -12.71
CA TRP A 477 15.09 5.46 -12.30
C TRP A 477 16.23 6.38 -11.87
N PRO A 478 16.04 7.71 -12.00
CA PRO A 478 16.98 8.67 -11.43
C PRO A 478 16.91 8.67 -9.89
N ASP A 479 17.94 9.18 -9.24
CA ASP A 479 18.09 9.16 -7.77
C ASP A 479 16.95 9.94 -7.08
N GLU A 480 16.47 11.01 -7.71
CA GLU A 480 15.38 11.87 -7.22
C GLU A 480 14.03 11.15 -7.12
N ALA A 481 13.88 9.98 -7.76
CA ALA A 481 12.66 9.19 -7.68
C ALA A 481 12.53 8.39 -6.37
N LEU A 482 13.63 8.11 -5.67
CA LEU A 482 13.63 7.26 -4.47
C LEU A 482 12.69 7.76 -3.36
N PRO A 483 12.65 9.04 -2.98
CA PRO A 483 11.75 9.51 -1.93
C PRO A 483 10.27 9.24 -2.23
N ALA A 484 9.83 9.51 -3.47
CA ALA A 484 8.45 9.25 -3.91
C ALA A 484 8.14 7.74 -3.98
N ALA A 485 9.09 6.91 -4.42
CA ALA A 485 8.96 5.46 -4.42
C ALA A 485 8.76 4.93 -3.00
N VAL A 486 9.57 5.38 -2.05
CA VAL A 486 9.52 4.97 -0.65
C VAL A 486 8.20 5.41 0.02
N GLN A 487 7.73 6.62 -0.27
CA GLN A 487 6.40 7.06 0.22
C GLN A 487 5.29 6.18 -0.34
N THR A 488 5.32 5.86 -1.63
CA THR A 488 4.33 4.98 -2.26
C THR A 488 4.34 3.59 -1.63
N LEU A 489 5.52 3.02 -1.32
CA LEU A 489 5.62 1.73 -0.63
C LEU A 489 4.98 1.76 0.76
N ARG A 490 5.19 2.81 1.53
CA ARG A 490 4.72 2.94 2.91
C ARG A 490 3.23 3.30 3.02
N GLU A 491 2.76 4.22 2.18
CA GLU A 491 1.43 4.81 2.28
C GLU A 491 0.45 4.32 1.21
N GLY A 492 0.96 3.81 0.08
CA GLY A 492 0.19 3.39 -1.10
C GLY A 492 0.14 1.87 -1.32
N ARG A 493 0.61 1.07 -0.37
CA ARG A 493 0.56 -0.41 -0.44
C ARG A 493 -0.05 -0.98 0.82
N ARG A 494 -0.94 -1.96 0.66
CA ARG A 494 -1.49 -2.71 1.79
C ARG A 494 -0.39 -3.54 2.45
N ALA A 495 -0.30 -3.47 3.78
CA ALA A 495 0.60 -4.33 4.54
C ALA A 495 0.03 -5.75 4.67
N LEU A 496 0.74 -6.74 4.12
CA LEU A 496 0.38 -8.14 4.12
C LEU A 496 1.22 -8.93 5.14
N GLU A 497 1.07 -10.26 5.17
CA GLU A 497 1.62 -11.12 6.24
C GLU A 497 3.14 -11.27 6.18
N HIS A 498 3.70 -11.56 5.00
CA HIS A 498 5.14 -11.66 4.81
C HIS A 498 5.70 -10.28 4.52
N ARG A 499 6.62 -9.81 5.35
CA ARG A 499 7.12 -8.44 5.32
C ARG A 499 8.63 -8.39 5.20
N ARG A 500 9.11 -7.37 4.50
CA ARG A 500 10.54 -7.06 4.33
C ARG A 500 10.76 -5.57 4.47
N VAL A 501 11.84 -5.21 5.17
CA VAL A 501 12.28 -3.82 5.31
C VAL A 501 13.73 -3.69 4.92
N VAL A 502 14.03 -2.64 4.19
CA VAL A 502 15.39 -2.20 3.85
C VAL A 502 15.56 -0.77 4.32
N VAL A 503 16.65 -0.48 5.03
CA VAL A 503 17.05 0.88 5.37
C VAL A 503 18.26 1.25 4.51
N ALA A 504 18.07 2.21 3.62
CA ALA A 504 19.07 2.61 2.64
C ALA A 504 19.44 4.09 2.73
N ALA A 505 20.68 4.43 2.39
CA ALA A 505 21.15 5.82 2.34
C ALA A 505 20.67 6.53 1.07
N ASP A 506 20.70 5.82 -0.05
CA ASP A 506 20.36 6.31 -1.39
C ASP A 506 19.83 5.17 -2.27
N ARG A 507 19.54 5.48 -3.54
CA ARG A 507 19.01 4.51 -4.52
C ARG A 507 19.97 3.36 -4.79
N THR A 508 21.25 3.64 -4.95
CA THR A 508 22.27 2.61 -5.23
C THR A 508 22.39 1.65 -4.06
N ASP A 509 22.41 2.19 -2.84
CA ASP A 509 22.39 1.43 -1.60
C ASP A 509 21.12 0.58 -1.45
N ALA A 510 19.95 1.13 -1.82
CA ALA A 510 18.67 0.43 -1.81
C ALA A 510 18.68 -0.77 -2.79
N VAL A 511 19.14 -0.56 -4.03
CA VAL A 511 19.23 -1.61 -5.05
C VAL A 511 20.18 -2.72 -4.61
N ALA A 512 21.37 -2.37 -4.12
CA ALA A 512 22.34 -3.35 -3.61
C ALA A 512 21.73 -4.19 -2.48
N ALA A 513 21.08 -3.56 -1.50
CA ALA A 513 20.46 -4.25 -0.38
C ALA A 513 19.30 -5.19 -0.82
N LEU A 514 18.45 -4.74 -1.77
CA LEU A 514 17.37 -5.56 -2.31
C LEU A 514 17.87 -6.80 -3.08
N ARG A 515 19.02 -6.68 -3.77
CA ARG A 515 19.62 -7.78 -4.54
C ARG A 515 20.39 -8.76 -3.65
N GLU A 516 21.25 -8.25 -2.78
CA GLU A 516 22.12 -9.04 -1.90
C GLU A 516 21.33 -9.74 -0.79
N ARG A 517 20.27 -9.09 -0.28
CA ARG A 517 19.41 -9.60 0.81
C ARG A 517 20.21 -9.96 2.08
N ASP A 518 21.29 -9.21 2.35
CA ASP A 518 22.09 -9.40 3.55
C ASP A 518 21.25 -9.16 4.81
N ALA A 519 21.22 -10.13 5.72
CA ALA A 519 20.47 -10.09 6.97
C ALA A 519 20.87 -8.94 7.91
N ALA A 520 22.05 -8.36 7.73
CA ALA A 520 22.48 -7.17 8.47
C ALA A 520 21.75 -5.89 8.01
N ARG A 521 21.31 -5.85 6.76
CA ARG A 521 20.70 -4.68 6.10
C ARG A 521 19.22 -4.88 5.79
N VAL A 522 18.79 -6.12 5.60
CA VAL A 522 17.44 -6.50 5.18
C VAL A 522 16.78 -7.33 6.28
N ALA A 523 15.76 -6.77 6.92
CA ALA A 523 14.95 -7.53 7.86
C ALA A 523 13.76 -8.17 7.10
N THR A 524 13.49 -9.44 7.36
CA THR A 524 12.35 -10.18 6.79
C THR A 524 11.67 -10.98 7.90
N GLY A 525 10.33 -11.06 7.86
CA GLY A 525 9.56 -11.83 8.81
C GLY A 525 8.10 -11.98 8.40
N ARG A 526 7.36 -12.72 9.21
CA ARG A 526 5.92 -12.93 9.06
C ARG A 526 5.18 -12.37 10.27
N VAL A 527 4.12 -11.61 10.01
CA VAL A 527 3.22 -11.12 11.07
C VAL A 527 2.49 -12.30 11.69
N LYS A 528 2.60 -12.42 13.02
CA LYS A 528 1.81 -13.41 13.78
C LYS A 528 0.44 -12.81 14.11
N PRO A 529 -0.64 -13.60 14.17
CA PRO A 529 -1.96 -13.11 14.55
C PRO A 529 -1.98 -12.47 15.94
N GLY A 530 -2.89 -11.50 16.14
CA GLY A 530 -3.13 -10.82 17.40
C GLY A 530 -2.60 -9.39 17.45
N VAL A 531 -3.11 -8.61 18.40
CA VAL A 531 -2.69 -7.23 18.64
C VAL A 531 -1.27 -7.23 19.20
N ARG A 532 -0.42 -6.34 18.66
CA ARG A 532 0.96 -6.17 19.10
C ARG A 532 1.06 -4.94 19.99
N GLU A 533 1.28 -5.17 21.28
CA GLU A 533 1.61 -4.12 22.23
C GLU A 533 3.12 -3.89 22.27
N VAL A 534 3.54 -2.65 22.44
CA VAL A 534 4.96 -2.29 22.59
C VAL A 534 5.23 -1.86 24.03
N ALA A 535 6.27 -2.41 24.63
CA ALA A 535 6.78 -1.96 25.93
C ALA A 535 8.09 -1.19 25.71
N PHE A 536 8.24 -0.03 26.34
CA PHE A 536 9.47 0.73 26.36
C PHE A 536 10.28 0.37 27.60
N LEU A 537 11.57 0.11 27.39
CA LEU A 537 12.55 -0.17 28.44
C LEU A 537 13.54 0.98 28.51
N PHE A 538 13.69 1.63 29.65
CA PHE A 538 14.60 2.76 29.84
C PHE A 538 15.83 2.32 30.62
N PRO A 539 17.05 2.43 30.07
CA PRO A 539 18.27 2.05 30.77
C PRO A 539 18.57 3.01 31.94
N GLY A 540 19.48 2.63 32.79
CA GLY A 540 19.99 3.46 33.86
C GLY A 540 21.40 3.97 33.59
N GLN A 541 21.99 4.62 34.61
CA GLN A 541 23.35 5.12 34.57
C GLN A 541 24.34 3.98 34.23
N GLY A 542 25.26 4.28 33.30
CA GLY A 542 26.21 3.33 32.70
C GLY A 542 25.99 3.11 31.20
N ALA A 543 24.82 3.51 30.67
CA ALA A 543 24.51 3.44 29.24
C ALA A 543 24.97 4.70 28.46
N GLN A 544 25.28 5.81 29.16
CA GLN A 544 25.62 7.08 28.52
C GLN A 544 26.93 6.99 27.72
N VAL A 545 26.94 7.62 26.55
CA VAL A 545 28.11 7.74 25.69
C VAL A 545 28.18 9.15 25.10
N VAL A 546 29.40 9.64 24.89
CA VAL A 546 29.63 10.93 24.24
C VAL A 546 29.05 10.89 22.82
N ASN A 547 28.38 11.96 22.41
CA ASN A 547 27.68 12.10 21.15
C ASN A 547 26.37 11.28 21.00
N MET A 548 25.87 10.65 22.06
CA MET A 548 24.57 9.95 22.00
C MET A 548 23.44 10.89 21.54
N GLY A 549 22.69 10.46 20.53
CA GLY A 549 21.59 11.21 19.95
C GLY A 549 21.99 12.37 19.01
N ARG A 550 23.28 12.57 18.69
CA ARG A 550 23.72 13.67 17.84
C ARG A 550 23.17 13.56 16.42
N GLU A 551 23.32 12.41 15.79
CA GLU A 551 22.82 12.18 14.43
C GLU A 551 21.29 12.31 14.37
N LEU A 552 20.57 11.83 15.40
CA LEU A 552 19.13 12.01 15.49
C LEU A 552 18.72 13.46 15.71
N ALA A 553 19.45 14.23 16.49
CA ALA A 553 19.18 15.66 16.67
C ALA A 553 19.38 16.46 15.36
N GLU A 554 20.28 16.01 14.49
CA GLU A 554 20.47 16.60 13.17
C GLU A 554 19.36 16.20 12.18
N ALA A 555 18.94 14.93 12.18
CA ALA A 555 18.02 14.36 11.19
C ALA A 555 16.53 14.46 11.56
N GLU A 556 16.17 14.35 12.85
CA GLU A 556 14.78 14.19 13.30
C GLU A 556 14.30 15.37 14.14
N PRO A 557 13.43 16.26 13.60
CA PRO A 557 13.00 17.49 14.28
C PRO A 557 12.32 17.26 15.62
N VAL A 558 11.53 16.17 15.77
CA VAL A 558 10.83 15.85 17.03
C VAL A 558 11.83 15.48 18.12
N PHE A 559 12.84 14.67 17.78
CA PHE A 559 13.91 14.33 18.73
C PHE A 559 14.68 15.59 19.13
N ARG A 560 15.10 16.39 18.17
CA ARG A 560 15.82 17.65 18.41
C ARG A 560 15.07 18.57 19.35
N ALA A 561 13.81 18.86 19.05
CA ALA A 561 12.99 19.77 19.86
C ALA A 561 12.83 19.28 21.31
N ALA A 562 12.57 17.97 21.51
CA ALA A 562 12.46 17.39 22.83
C ALA A 562 13.80 17.40 23.60
N PHE A 563 14.90 17.08 22.92
CA PHE A 563 16.24 17.10 23.49
C PHE A 563 16.66 18.52 23.90
N GLU A 564 16.54 19.49 23.01
CA GLU A 564 16.87 20.90 23.28
C GLU A 564 16.01 21.47 24.42
N HIS A 565 14.72 21.10 24.47
CA HIS A 565 13.84 21.51 25.57
C HIS A 565 14.33 20.95 26.92
N CYS A 566 14.68 19.66 26.99
CA CYS A 566 15.28 19.09 28.20
C CYS A 566 16.57 19.81 28.58
N MET A 567 17.46 20.09 27.62
CA MET A 567 18.71 20.80 27.88
C MET A 567 18.49 22.20 28.45
N ALA A 568 17.51 22.93 27.93
CA ALA A 568 17.13 24.27 28.43
C ALA A 568 16.56 24.20 29.86
N LEU A 569 15.75 23.19 30.15
CA LEU A 569 15.18 22.98 31.47
C LEU A 569 16.25 22.57 32.52
N PHE A 570 17.27 21.81 32.13
CA PHE A 570 18.38 21.46 33.03
C PHE A 570 19.34 22.60 33.31
N ALA A 571 19.49 23.58 32.40
CA ALA A 571 20.49 24.64 32.49
C ALA A 571 20.51 25.41 33.86
N PRO A 572 19.36 25.76 34.50
CA PRO A 572 19.36 26.41 35.80
C PRO A 572 19.91 25.57 36.97
N PHE A 573 19.91 24.25 36.83
CA PHE A 573 20.27 23.29 37.91
C PHE A 573 21.73 22.83 37.83
N LEU A 574 22.34 22.91 36.64
CA LEU A 574 23.69 22.44 36.37
C LEU A 574 24.66 23.62 36.26
N GLY A 575 25.82 23.56 36.84
CA GLY A 575 26.82 24.61 36.81
C GLY A 575 27.54 24.76 35.46
N GLU A 576 27.15 23.97 34.45
CA GLU A 576 27.77 23.90 33.12
C GLU A 576 26.75 23.49 32.04
N SER A 577 27.10 23.71 30.76
CA SER A 577 26.25 23.36 29.63
C SER A 577 26.21 21.83 29.42
N LEU A 578 25.04 21.22 29.66
CA LEU A 578 24.84 19.79 29.44
C LEU A 578 25.00 19.43 27.95
N VAL A 579 24.62 20.31 27.03
CA VAL A 579 24.86 20.13 25.58
C VAL A 579 26.34 19.97 25.30
N ALA A 580 27.19 20.79 25.89
CA ALA A 580 28.65 20.72 25.69
C ALA A 580 29.29 19.48 26.35
N VAL A 581 28.58 18.84 27.28
CA VAL A 581 29.00 17.56 27.88
C VAL A 581 28.61 16.39 27.02
N VAL A 582 27.37 16.38 26.51
CA VAL A 582 26.85 15.28 25.68
C VAL A 582 27.39 15.35 24.26
N HIS A 583 27.41 16.55 23.66
CA HIS A 583 27.89 16.84 22.31
C HIS A 583 29.07 17.82 22.33
N PRO A 584 30.23 17.41 22.82
CA PRO A 584 31.40 18.30 22.89
C PRO A 584 31.82 18.78 21.50
N PRO A 585 32.40 19.98 21.38
CA PRO A 585 32.99 20.42 20.12
C PRO A 585 34.23 19.56 19.80
N GLY A 586 34.30 19.08 18.58
CA GLY A 586 35.37 18.20 18.09
C GLY A 586 35.13 16.70 18.35
N GLU A 587 36.20 15.90 18.28
CA GLU A 587 36.10 14.45 18.49
C GLU A 587 35.95 14.08 19.97
N ALA A 588 35.23 12.99 20.22
CA ALA A 588 35.09 12.41 21.55
C ALA A 588 36.47 11.98 22.11
N ASN A 589 36.76 12.40 23.33
CA ASN A 589 38.05 12.12 23.98
C ASN A 589 37.83 11.69 25.44
N ALA A 590 38.92 11.17 26.07
CA ALA A 590 38.88 10.70 27.44
C ALA A 590 38.40 11.73 28.47
N ALA A 591 38.66 13.02 28.24
CA ALA A 591 38.18 14.09 29.15
C ALA A 591 36.66 14.29 29.05
N ALA A 592 36.09 14.25 27.84
CA ALA A 592 34.64 14.31 27.62
C ALA A 592 33.94 13.08 28.23
N GLU A 593 34.49 11.90 28.05
CA GLU A 593 33.97 10.67 28.68
C GLU A 593 34.03 10.76 30.21
N ALA A 594 35.13 11.25 30.79
CA ALA A 594 35.26 11.38 32.25
C ALA A 594 34.23 12.38 32.81
N ARG A 595 33.97 13.48 32.12
CA ARG A 595 32.91 14.44 32.52
C ARG A 595 31.54 13.79 32.48
N LEU A 596 31.20 13.06 31.39
CA LEU A 596 29.90 12.41 31.24
C LEU A 596 29.71 11.24 32.22
N ARG A 597 30.78 10.72 32.86
CA ARG A 597 30.68 9.71 33.92
C ARG A 597 30.23 10.28 35.28
N ARG A 598 30.34 11.57 35.51
CA ARG A 598 29.88 12.20 36.74
C ARG A 598 28.37 12.02 36.87
N THR A 599 27.93 11.62 38.05
CA THR A 599 26.52 11.27 38.31
C THR A 599 25.57 12.44 38.13
N ASP A 600 26.02 13.65 38.49
CA ASP A 600 25.28 14.91 38.36
C ASP A 600 25.12 15.36 36.89
N LEU A 601 25.87 14.79 35.95
CA LEU A 601 25.77 15.06 34.50
C LEU A 601 25.22 13.84 33.75
N ALA A 602 25.59 12.62 34.12
CA ALA A 602 25.16 11.39 33.48
C ALA A 602 23.65 11.18 33.54
N GLN A 603 23.05 11.42 34.71
CA GLN A 603 21.61 11.23 34.88
C GLN A 603 20.78 12.23 34.08
N PRO A 604 21.03 13.54 34.12
CA PRO A 604 20.39 14.50 33.25
C PRO A 604 20.56 14.19 31.75
N ALA A 605 21.75 13.79 31.33
CA ALA A 605 22.05 13.48 29.93
C ALA A 605 21.25 12.26 29.43
N LEU A 606 21.23 11.18 30.23
CA LEU A 606 20.45 9.99 29.91
C LEU A 606 18.95 10.27 29.85
N PHE A 607 18.42 10.95 30.87
CA PHE A 607 17.00 11.33 30.91
C PHE A 607 16.60 12.12 29.65
N ALA A 608 17.39 13.11 29.24
CA ALA A 608 17.09 13.94 28.07
C ALA A 608 17.05 13.12 26.78
N VAL A 609 18.00 12.21 26.58
CA VAL A 609 18.03 11.33 25.39
C VAL A 609 16.89 10.31 25.42
N GLU A 610 16.62 9.69 26.56
CA GLU A 610 15.54 8.72 26.74
C GLU A 610 14.17 9.36 26.50
N TYR A 611 13.93 10.54 27.08
CA TYR A 611 12.70 11.28 26.88
C TYR A 611 12.53 11.70 25.40
N ALA A 612 13.57 12.23 24.77
CA ALA A 612 13.53 12.62 23.36
C ALA A 612 13.26 11.42 22.44
N LEU A 613 13.87 10.25 22.70
CA LEU A 613 13.57 9.02 21.99
C LEU A 613 12.12 8.56 22.20
N ALA A 614 11.59 8.64 23.43
CA ALA A 614 10.21 8.29 23.69
C ALA A 614 9.22 9.18 22.92
N GLN A 615 9.51 10.50 22.83
CA GLN A 615 8.72 11.43 22.02
C GLN A 615 8.81 11.07 20.53
N LEU A 616 9.99 10.74 20.03
CA LEU A 616 10.20 10.34 18.63
C LEU A 616 9.39 9.08 18.28
N TRP A 617 9.47 8.03 19.10
CA TRP A 617 8.71 6.79 18.89
C TRP A 617 7.20 7.05 18.86
N GLN A 618 6.70 7.82 19.83
CA GLN A 618 5.27 8.17 19.91
C GLN A 618 4.82 9.01 18.71
N SER A 619 5.67 9.90 18.21
CA SER A 619 5.37 10.70 17.02
C SER A 619 5.24 9.85 15.75
N TRP A 620 5.87 8.69 15.70
CA TRP A 620 5.75 7.71 14.61
C TRP A 620 4.60 6.70 14.81
N GLY A 621 3.73 6.95 15.82
CA GLY A 621 2.59 6.08 16.13
C GLY A 621 2.94 4.87 17.00
N VAL A 622 4.21 4.68 17.38
CA VAL A 622 4.65 3.59 18.27
C VAL A 622 4.43 4.04 19.70
N LYS A 623 3.23 3.79 20.24
CA LYS A 623 2.85 4.17 21.61
C LYS A 623 3.12 3.02 22.58
N PRO A 624 3.70 3.27 23.76
CA PRO A 624 3.92 2.22 24.73
C PRO A 624 2.61 1.82 25.43
N ALA A 625 2.34 0.50 25.49
CA ALA A 625 1.28 -0.07 26.30
C ALA A 625 1.76 -0.36 27.75
N ALA A 626 3.07 -0.43 27.95
CA ALA A 626 3.69 -0.65 29.25
C ALA A 626 5.11 -0.09 29.27
N LEU A 627 5.63 0.25 30.47
CA LEU A 627 6.97 0.79 30.64
C LEU A 627 7.73 0.02 31.74
N LEU A 628 9.05 -0.08 31.61
CA LEU A 628 9.95 -0.57 32.63
C LEU A 628 11.25 0.23 32.58
N GLY A 629 11.60 0.87 33.68
CA GLY A 629 12.89 1.56 33.81
C GLY A 629 13.87 0.73 34.66
N HIS A 630 15.17 1.03 34.51
CA HIS A 630 16.22 0.51 35.35
C HIS A 630 16.81 1.66 36.15
N SER A 631 16.57 1.69 37.48
CA SER A 631 17.01 2.76 38.39
C SER A 631 16.55 4.16 37.91
N LEU A 632 17.44 4.98 37.31
CA LEU A 632 17.09 6.29 36.73
C LEU A 632 15.98 6.14 35.69
N GLY A 633 16.06 5.11 34.86
CA GLY A 633 15.07 4.88 33.81
C GLY A 633 13.63 4.73 34.34
N GLU A 634 13.41 4.39 35.60
CA GLU A 634 12.07 4.38 36.21
C GLU A 634 11.52 5.81 36.36
N VAL A 635 12.39 6.80 36.62
CA VAL A 635 12.00 8.22 36.64
C VAL A 635 11.61 8.69 35.24
N THR A 636 12.37 8.28 34.22
CA THR A 636 11.99 8.55 32.81
C THR A 636 10.66 7.86 32.47
N ALA A 637 10.46 6.60 32.85
CA ALA A 637 9.21 5.86 32.64
C ALA A 637 8.03 6.58 33.29
N ALA A 638 8.18 7.04 34.55
CA ALA A 638 7.14 7.76 35.28
C ALA A 638 6.79 9.13 34.62
N CYS A 639 7.77 9.86 34.13
CA CYS A 639 7.55 11.07 33.36
C CYS A 639 6.76 10.78 32.07
N VAL A 640 7.16 9.79 31.31
CA VAL A 640 6.45 9.36 30.09
C VAL A 640 5.05 8.82 30.40
N ALA A 641 4.86 8.18 31.57
CA ALA A 641 3.56 7.75 32.07
C ALA A 641 2.68 8.90 32.58
N GLY A 642 3.22 10.11 32.72
CA GLY A 642 2.50 11.29 33.22
C GLY A 642 2.29 11.32 34.72
N VAL A 643 3.18 10.68 35.50
CA VAL A 643 3.19 10.76 36.96
C VAL A 643 3.60 12.17 37.42
N PHE A 644 4.55 12.78 36.72
CA PHE A 644 4.96 14.16 36.92
C PHE A 644 5.26 14.84 35.60
N SER A 645 5.25 16.17 35.60
CA SER A 645 5.56 16.99 34.45
C SER A 645 7.02 16.83 34.01
N LEU A 646 7.36 17.26 32.80
CA LEU A 646 8.75 17.27 32.34
C LEU A 646 9.62 18.17 33.21
N GLU A 647 9.11 19.34 33.58
CA GLU A 647 9.77 20.31 34.44
C GLU A 647 10.09 19.73 35.81
N ASP A 648 9.13 19.05 36.42
CA ASP A 648 9.32 18.38 37.70
C ASP A 648 10.29 17.19 37.60
N ALA A 649 10.20 16.41 36.52
CA ALA A 649 11.15 15.32 36.25
C ALA A 649 12.58 15.83 36.14
N VAL A 650 12.80 16.91 35.41
CA VAL A 650 14.11 17.56 35.26
C VAL A 650 14.64 18.02 36.62
N ARG A 651 13.81 18.67 37.43
CA ARG A 651 14.16 19.10 38.81
C ARG A 651 14.58 17.91 39.69
N ILE A 652 13.79 16.83 39.69
CA ILE A 652 14.07 15.61 40.44
C ILE A 652 15.38 14.97 40.03
N VAL A 653 15.59 14.80 38.70
CA VAL A 653 16.79 14.16 38.13
C VAL A 653 18.04 14.97 38.43
N ALA A 654 17.97 16.30 38.31
CA ALA A 654 19.09 17.19 38.65
C ALA A 654 19.43 17.12 40.17
N ALA A 655 18.40 17.17 41.04
CA ALA A 655 18.59 17.03 42.48
C ALA A 655 19.17 15.66 42.86
N ARG A 656 18.62 14.58 42.28
CA ARG A 656 19.10 13.20 42.46
C ARG A 656 20.56 13.05 42.08
N GLY A 657 20.95 13.51 40.89
CA GLY A 657 22.32 13.45 40.38
C GLY A 657 23.31 14.20 41.28
N ARG A 658 22.96 15.44 41.65
CA ARG A 658 23.77 16.29 42.52
C ARG A 658 23.93 15.72 43.93
N LEU A 659 22.88 15.26 44.57
CA LEU A 659 22.91 14.70 45.90
C LEU A 659 23.72 13.40 45.99
N MET A 660 23.61 12.56 44.93
CA MET A 660 24.39 11.30 44.88
C MET A 660 25.88 11.59 44.58
N GLN A 661 26.20 12.56 43.71
CA GLN A 661 27.58 12.93 43.39
C GLN A 661 28.35 13.47 44.62
N ALA A 662 27.63 14.07 45.57
CA ALA A 662 28.21 14.61 46.79
C ALA A 662 28.56 13.56 47.86
N LEU A 663 28.15 12.30 47.68
CA LEU A 663 28.46 11.23 48.61
C LEU A 663 29.88 10.72 48.47
N PRO A 664 30.41 10.02 49.51
CA PRO A 664 31.67 9.30 49.41
C PRO A 664 31.64 8.24 48.28
N GLU A 665 32.79 7.99 47.66
CA GLU A 665 32.96 6.95 46.65
C GLU A 665 32.69 5.57 47.24
N GLY A 666 32.30 4.63 46.37
CA GLY A 666 32.04 3.24 46.70
C GLY A 666 32.08 2.37 45.42
N ALA A 667 31.93 1.08 45.61
CA ALA A 667 32.04 0.14 44.51
C ALA A 667 30.78 -0.73 44.32
N MET A 668 30.61 -1.23 43.09
CA MET A 668 29.57 -2.21 42.75
C MET A 668 30.20 -3.44 42.07
N LEU A 669 29.73 -4.63 42.48
CA LEU A 669 30.23 -5.92 42.02
C LEU A 669 29.09 -6.72 41.35
N ALA A 670 29.21 -6.98 40.06
CA ALA A 670 28.31 -7.90 39.36
C ALA A 670 28.71 -9.34 39.70
N VAL A 671 27.74 -10.14 40.13
CA VAL A 671 27.96 -11.51 40.63
C VAL A 671 27.06 -12.50 39.91
N THR A 672 27.61 -13.64 39.47
CA THR A 672 26.88 -14.69 38.76
C THR A 672 26.34 -15.76 39.71
N LEU A 673 25.48 -15.33 40.64
CA LEU A 673 24.74 -16.17 41.59
C LEU A 673 23.25 -15.80 41.64
N PRO A 674 22.38 -16.77 41.95
CA PRO A 674 21.00 -16.47 42.35
C PRO A 674 20.95 -15.59 43.59
N PRO A 675 19.91 -14.73 43.76
CA PRO A 675 19.78 -13.89 44.96
C PRO A 675 19.79 -14.70 46.27
N ALA A 676 19.17 -15.88 46.29
CA ALA A 676 19.12 -16.74 47.48
C ALA A 676 20.49 -17.29 47.87
N GLU A 677 21.33 -17.67 46.92
CA GLU A 677 22.68 -18.15 47.13
C GLU A 677 23.66 -17.01 47.47
N LEU A 678 23.39 -15.80 46.98
CA LEU A 678 24.22 -14.62 47.28
C LEU A 678 23.93 -14.05 48.69
N LYS A 679 22.69 -14.14 49.20
CA LYS A 679 22.28 -13.57 50.45
C LYS A 679 23.15 -13.97 51.69
N PRO A 680 23.62 -15.21 51.85
CA PRO A 680 24.51 -15.59 52.96
C PRO A 680 25.89 -14.89 52.95
N HIS A 681 26.30 -14.32 51.80
CA HIS A 681 27.58 -13.60 51.64
C HIS A 681 27.44 -12.10 51.91
N LEU A 682 26.20 -11.60 52.13
CA LEU A 682 25.94 -10.19 52.38
C LEU A 682 26.07 -9.91 53.86
N THR A 683 27.03 -9.05 54.24
CA THR A 683 27.15 -8.48 55.56
C THR A 683 26.23 -7.26 55.71
N PRO A 684 25.99 -6.73 56.94
CA PRO A 684 25.19 -5.52 57.12
C PRO A 684 25.68 -4.27 56.37
N VAL A 685 26.97 -4.28 55.99
CA VAL A 685 27.61 -3.18 55.21
C VAL A 685 27.67 -3.43 53.71
N LEU A 686 27.04 -4.50 53.22
CA LEU A 686 26.86 -4.83 51.82
C LEU A 686 25.39 -4.88 51.49
N SER A 687 25.00 -4.24 50.38
CA SER A 687 23.62 -4.22 49.91
C SER A 687 23.45 -4.98 48.60
N LEU A 688 22.41 -5.84 48.53
CA LEU A 688 21.94 -6.33 47.22
C LEU A 688 21.34 -5.15 46.48
N ALA A 689 22.11 -4.60 45.53
CA ALA A 689 21.72 -3.39 44.78
C ALA A 689 20.72 -3.71 43.67
N ILE A 690 20.98 -4.78 42.88
CA ILE A 690 20.21 -5.06 41.67
C ILE A 690 20.04 -6.57 41.47
N VAL A 691 18.85 -6.99 41.04
CA VAL A 691 18.55 -8.33 40.52
C VAL A 691 18.21 -8.20 39.03
N ASN A 692 19.20 -8.48 38.17
CA ASN A 692 19.08 -8.36 36.73
C ASN A 692 18.66 -9.67 36.03
N GLY A 693 18.75 -10.79 36.73
CA GLY A 693 18.41 -12.09 36.15
C GLY A 693 18.42 -13.21 37.19
N PRO A 694 18.07 -14.44 36.78
CA PRO A 694 18.04 -15.60 37.70
C PRO A 694 19.35 -15.86 38.42
N ARG A 695 20.46 -15.54 37.73
CA ARG A 695 21.85 -15.68 38.26
C ARG A 695 22.68 -14.42 37.92
N ALA A 696 22.06 -13.26 37.97
CA ALA A 696 22.72 -12.00 37.67
C ALA A 696 22.33 -10.95 38.69
N CYS A 697 23.17 -10.77 39.70
CA CYS A 697 23.00 -9.83 40.81
C CYS A 697 24.10 -8.79 40.81
N VAL A 698 23.84 -7.65 41.46
CA VAL A 698 24.85 -6.64 41.75
C VAL A 698 24.82 -6.34 43.25
N VAL A 699 26.00 -6.37 43.87
CA VAL A 699 26.22 -5.97 45.25
C VAL A 699 26.92 -4.62 45.28
N ALA A 700 26.52 -3.74 46.18
CA ALA A 700 27.13 -2.43 46.37
C ALA A 700 27.51 -2.20 47.85
N GLY A 701 28.63 -1.50 48.07
CA GLY A 701 29.18 -1.17 49.34
C GLY A 701 30.45 -0.35 49.25
N ALA A 702 31.11 -0.09 50.36
CA ALA A 702 32.39 0.59 50.32
C ALA A 702 33.47 -0.31 49.63
N ASP A 703 34.51 0.29 49.12
CA ASP A 703 35.49 -0.39 48.26
C ASP A 703 36.19 -1.58 48.98
N PRO A 704 36.61 -1.45 50.26
CA PRO A 704 37.21 -2.54 51.00
C PRO A 704 36.31 -3.77 51.19
N GLU A 705 35.03 -3.55 51.48
CA GLU A 705 34.02 -4.59 51.68
C GLU A 705 33.70 -5.32 50.38
N ILE A 706 33.63 -4.56 49.25
CA ILE A 706 33.45 -5.14 47.93
C ILE A 706 34.69 -5.97 47.53
N ALA A 707 35.90 -5.50 47.85
CA ALA A 707 37.12 -6.27 47.57
C ALA A 707 37.15 -7.61 48.36
N ALA A 708 36.81 -7.59 49.65
CA ALA A 708 36.72 -8.79 50.46
C ALA A 708 35.65 -9.79 49.94
N LEU A 709 34.51 -9.29 49.47
CA LEU A 709 33.48 -10.14 48.86
C LEU A 709 34.00 -10.73 47.53
N GLU A 710 34.66 -9.93 46.70
CA GLU A 710 35.24 -10.39 45.44
C GLU A 710 36.25 -11.53 45.65
N ASP A 711 37.13 -11.41 46.62
CA ASP A 711 38.10 -12.45 46.99
C ASP A 711 37.39 -13.73 47.49
N THR A 712 36.41 -13.58 48.40
CA THR A 712 35.60 -14.69 48.89
C THR A 712 34.89 -15.47 47.77
N LEU A 713 34.33 -14.74 46.79
CA LEU A 713 33.64 -15.36 45.66
C LEU A 713 34.61 -16.00 44.67
N ARG A 714 35.78 -15.41 44.47
CA ARG A 714 36.87 -15.97 43.64
C ARG A 714 37.37 -17.31 44.20
N GLU A 715 37.59 -17.40 45.52
CA GLU A 715 37.99 -18.66 46.21
C GLU A 715 36.96 -19.78 46.01
N ARG A 716 35.70 -19.43 45.82
CA ARG A 716 34.58 -20.36 45.57
C ARG A 716 34.34 -20.63 44.08
N GLY A 717 35.16 -20.08 43.20
CA GLY A 717 34.99 -20.24 41.76
C GLY A 717 33.79 -19.52 41.16
N VAL A 718 33.22 -18.56 41.90
CA VAL A 718 32.09 -17.74 41.43
C VAL A 718 32.61 -16.55 40.58
N MET A 719 32.09 -16.39 39.38
CA MET A 719 32.44 -15.22 38.58
C MET A 719 31.84 -13.95 39.19
N ALA A 720 32.73 -13.00 39.47
CA ALA A 720 32.37 -11.67 39.90
C ALA A 720 33.22 -10.63 39.15
N ARG A 721 32.64 -9.46 38.87
CA ARG A 721 33.30 -8.39 38.15
C ARG A 721 32.89 -7.03 38.65
N ARG A 722 33.86 -6.17 38.96
CA ARG A 722 33.59 -4.77 39.33
C ARG A 722 32.98 -4.01 38.18
N LEU A 723 31.99 -3.21 38.46
CA LEU A 723 31.37 -2.28 37.53
C LEU A 723 32.12 -0.93 37.52
N PRO A 724 32.23 -0.24 36.40
CA PRO A 724 32.92 1.04 36.31
C PRO A 724 32.04 2.20 36.83
N THR A 725 31.69 2.13 38.13
CA THR A 725 30.87 3.13 38.83
C THR A 725 31.73 3.84 39.89
N SER A 726 31.45 5.11 40.19
CA SER A 726 32.14 5.90 41.22
C SER A 726 31.52 5.76 42.60
N HIS A 727 30.25 5.36 42.68
CA HIS A 727 29.50 5.28 43.92
C HIS A 727 28.80 3.92 44.05
N ALA A 728 28.50 3.55 45.31
CA ALA A 728 27.74 2.33 45.65
C ALA A 728 26.23 2.61 45.55
N PHE A 729 25.72 2.70 44.32
CA PHE A 729 24.31 2.97 44.07
C PHE A 729 23.40 1.89 44.64
N GLN A 730 22.16 2.25 45.02
CA GLN A 730 21.15 1.32 45.55
C GLN A 730 21.63 0.57 46.78
N SER A 731 22.35 1.25 47.67
CA SER A 731 22.91 0.67 48.86
C SER A 731 22.64 1.52 50.11
N HIS A 732 23.01 1.02 51.26
CA HIS A 732 22.94 1.76 52.53
C HIS A 732 23.76 3.09 52.51
N LEU A 733 24.79 3.17 51.64
CA LEU A 733 25.56 4.40 51.46
C LEU A 733 24.76 5.53 50.82
N MET A 734 23.63 5.20 50.21
CA MET A 734 22.69 6.22 49.66
C MET A 734 21.71 6.77 50.72
N GLU A 735 21.69 6.26 51.93
CA GLU A 735 20.77 6.67 52.99
C GLU A 735 20.77 8.20 53.27
N PRO A 736 21.94 8.88 53.27
CA PRO A 736 21.97 10.33 53.51
C PRO A 736 21.23 11.17 52.46
N VAL A 737 20.99 10.62 51.25
CA VAL A 737 20.28 11.32 50.16
C VAL A 737 18.77 11.19 50.30
N VAL A 738 18.23 10.19 51.01
CA VAL A 738 16.80 9.91 51.07
C VAL A 738 15.99 11.10 51.60
N ALA A 739 16.38 11.67 52.75
CA ALA A 739 15.65 12.78 53.34
C ALA A 739 15.72 14.07 52.54
N PRO A 740 16.90 14.51 51.95
CA PRO A 740 16.95 15.65 51.05
C PRO A 740 16.12 15.46 49.78
N LEU A 741 16.18 14.27 49.16
CA LEU A 741 15.40 13.98 47.98
C LEU A 741 13.89 13.97 48.26
N LEU A 742 13.46 13.44 49.43
CA LEU A 742 12.08 13.50 49.85
C LEU A 742 11.58 14.95 49.99
N ALA A 743 12.43 15.88 50.43
CA ALA A 743 12.09 17.30 50.52
C ALA A 743 11.85 17.90 49.15
N GLU A 744 12.64 17.53 48.14
CA GLU A 744 12.41 17.93 46.73
C GLU A 744 11.14 17.30 46.16
N MET A 745 10.91 16.01 46.42
CA MET A 745 9.72 15.30 45.95
C MET A 745 8.41 15.86 46.49
N LYS A 746 8.40 16.39 47.71
CA LYS A 746 7.21 17.05 48.29
C LYS A 746 6.83 18.37 47.61
N GLN A 747 7.68 18.92 46.76
CA GLN A 747 7.41 20.14 46.01
C GLN A 747 6.90 19.85 44.58
N VAL A 748 6.75 18.60 44.24
CA VAL A 748 6.32 18.10 42.94
C VAL A 748 4.88 17.64 42.99
N GLU A 749 4.10 17.96 41.96
CA GLU A 749 2.76 17.42 41.79
C GLU A 749 2.82 16.02 41.16
N LEU A 750 2.28 15.03 41.88
CA LEU A 750 2.29 13.62 41.49
C LEU A 750 0.89 13.17 41.08
N HIS A 751 0.79 12.52 39.90
CA HIS A 751 -0.46 12.02 39.33
C HIS A 751 -0.44 10.48 39.19
N PRO A 752 -1.60 9.82 39.20
CA PRO A 752 -1.69 8.42 38.77
C PRO A 752 -1.16 8.22 37.34
N PRO A 753 -0.42 7.12 37.08
CA PRO A 753 0.14 6.88 35.76
C PRO A 753 -0.94 6.66 34.68
N LYS A 754 -0.81 7.30 33.54
CA LYS A 754 -1.67 7.12 32.35
C LYS A 754 -1.27 5.88 31.55
N VAL A 755 0.00 5.48 31.63
CA VAL A 755 0.54 4.26 31.03
C VAL A 755 1.08 3.40 32.17
N PRO A 756 0.68 2.11 32.27
CA PRO A 756 1.15 1.24 33.35
C PRO A 756 2.67 1.01 33.26
N PHE A 757 3.34 0.99 34.38
CA PHE A 757 4.77 0.66 34.47
C PHE A 757 5.11 -0.17 35.69
N LEU A 758 6.28 -0.82 35.65
CA LEU A 758 6.75 -1.71 36.70
C LEU A 758 7.61 -0.93 37.72
N SER A 759 7.34 -1.14 38.99
CA SER A 759 8.14 -0.63 40.12
C SER A 759 9.46 -1.38 40.22
N ASN A 760 10.58 -0.68 40.30
CA ASN A 760 11.88 -1.30 40.60
C ASN A 760 11.94 -1.84 42.03
N VAL A 761 11.20 -1.21 42.94
CA VAL A 761 11.21 -1.58 44.40
C VAL A 761 10.49 -2.89 44.64
N THR A 762 9.40 -3.16 43.92
CA THR A 762 8.57 -4.36 44.12
C THR A 762 8.69 -5.40 43.01
N GLY A 763 9.22 -5.03 41.84
CA GLY A 763 9.23 -5.89 40.65
C GLY A 763 7.83 -6.16 40.08
N ARG A 764 6.80 -5.39 40.48
CA ARG A 764 5.40 -5.54 40.08
C ARG A 764 4.85 -4.27 39.47
N TRP A 765 3.64 -4.34 38.93
CA TRP A 765 2.92 -3.15 38.45
C TRP A 765 2.78 -2.14 39.58
N ILE A 766 3.25 -0.89 39.37
CA ILE A 766 3.12 0.17 40.34
C ILE A 766 1.65 0.52 40.56
N THR A 767 1.26 0.73 41.79
CA THR A 767 -0.09 1.20 42.14
C THR A 767 -0.16 2.74 42.02
N ALA A 768 -1.37 3.27 41.83
CA ALA A 768 -1.58 4.71 41.88
C ALA A 768 -1.10 5.34 43.19
N THR A 769 -1.32 4.65 44.33
CA THR A 769 -0.87 5.10 45.65
C THR A 769 0.66 5.17 45.74
N GLU A 770 1.37 4.17 45.25
CA GLU A 770 2.85 4.17 45.22
C GLU A 770 3.38 5.27 44.28
N ALA A 771 2.82 5.41 43.07
CA ALA A 771 3.25 6.39 42.10
C ALA A 771 3.07 7.84 42.62
N THR A 772 2.05 8.09 43.43
CA THR A 772 1.73 9.40 44.01
C THR A 772 2.30 9.62 45.42
N ASP A 773 3.08 8.67 45.96
CA ASP A 773 3.77 8.83 47.23
C ASP A 773 5.18 9.43 47.06
N PRO A 774 5.46 10.67 47.51
CA PRO A 774 6.81 11.25 47.46
C PRO A 774 7.87 10.37 48.11
N ALA A 775 7.48 9.62 49.17
CA ALA A 775 8.38 8.76 49.90
C ALA A 775 8.79 7.51 49.08
N TYR A 776 7.94 7.04 48.17
CA TYR A 776 8.30 5.98 47.24
C TYR A 776 9.52 6.37 46.40
N TRP A 777 9.50 7.54 45.79
CA TRP A 777 10.57 8.04 44.90
C TRP A 777 11.89 8.29 45.63
N ALA A 778 11.82 8.77 46.86
CA ALA A 778 12.99 8.90 47.74
C ALA A 778 13.61 7.56 48.15
N ARG A 779 12.76 6.54 48.45
CA ARG A 779 13.23 5.18 48.77
C ARG A 779 13.73 4.40 47.56
N GLN A 780 13.17 4.65 46.36
CA GLN A 780 13.55 4.01 45.08
C GLN A 780 15.06 4.13 44.83
N LEU A 781 15.65 5.26 45.13
CA LEU A 781 17.08 5.52 44.96
C LEU A 781 17.96 4.61 45.85
N ARG A 782 17.45 4.14 47.00
CA ARG A 782 18.19 3.39 48.03
C ARG A 782 17.93 1.88 47.97
N GLN A 783 16.72 1.46 47.54
CA GLN A 783 16.28 0.06 47.60
C GLN A 783 16.78 -0.75 46.38
N THR A 784 16.73 -2.10 46.55
CA THR A 784 17.09 -3.04 45.49
C THR A 784 16.25 -2.84 44.23
N VAL A 785 16.88 -2.85 43.09
CA VAL A 785 16.20 -2.83 41.78
C VAL A 785 15.86 -4.26 41.36
N TYR A 786 14.58 -4.63 41.38
CA TYR A 786 14.07 -5.94 40.95
C TYR A 786 13.72 -5.94 39.44
N PHE A 787 14.71 -5.63 38.60
CA PHE A 787 14.52 -5.54 37.15
C PHE A 787 14.08 -6.86 36.51
N ALA A 788 14.68 -7.98 36.94
CA ALA A 788 14.33 -9.32 36.46
C ALA A 788 12.85 -9.67 36.70
N ASP A 789 12.29 -9.30 37.86
CA ASP A 789 10.89 -9.56 38.19
C ASP A 789 9.96 -8.71 37.32
N GLY A 790 10.27 -7.42 37.16
CA GLY A 790 9.55 -6.53 36.28
C GLY A 790 9.55 -7.03 34.82
N LEU A 791 10.71 -7.47 34.32
CA LEU A 791 10.80 -7.98 32.94
C LEU A 791 10.00 -9.28 32.77
N ARG A 792 10.02 -10.19 33.74
CA ARG A 792 9.20 -11.41 33.73
C ARG A 792 7.71 -11.09 33.76
N GLU A 793 7.31 -10.06 34.49
CA GLU A 793 5.92 -9.59 34.51
C GLU A 793 5.48 -9.06 33.16
N LEU A 794 6.29 -8.23 32.48
CA LEU A 794 6.04 -7.77 31.13
C LEU A 794 5.96 -8.92 30.11
N ALA A 795 6.79 -9.93 30.29
CA ALA A 795 6.88 -11.08 29.38
C ALA A 795 5.69 -12.03 29.45
N LYS A 796 4.83 -11.95 30.50
CA LYS A 796 3.58 -12.73 30.57
C LYS A 796 2.63 -12.49 29.42
N GLU A 797 2.65 -11.28 28.82
CA GLU A 797 1.88 -10.99 27.61
C GLU A 797 2.62 -11.50 26.36
N PRO A 798 2.12 -12.57 25.69
CA PRO A 798 2.88 -13.26 24.65
C PRO A 798 3.06 -12.43 23.37
N ASN A 799 2.20 -11.45 23.14
CA ASN A 799 2.22 -10.60 21.96
C ASN A 799 2.99 -9.29 22.15
N ARG A 800 3.59 -9.08 23.34
CA ARG A 800 4.31 -7.85 23.66
C ARG A 800 5.67 -7.80 23.00
N LEU A 801 5.97 -6.67 22.34
CA LEU A 801 7.24 -6.33 21.73
C LEU A 801 8.01 -5.40 22.67
N PHE A 802 9.32 -5.43 22.61
CA PHE A 802 10.16 -4.67 23.53
C PHE A 802 11.10 -3.74 22.76
N VAL A 803 11.16 -2.49 23.19
CA VAL A 803 12.10 -1.48 22.64
C VAL A 803 12.90 -0.90 23.80
N GLU A 804 14.22 -0.99 23.74
CA GLU A 804 15.12 -0.25 24.62
C GLU A 804 15.20 1.18 24.14
N VAL A 805 14.67 2.11 24.93
CA VAL A 805 14.56 3.53 24.64
C VAL A 805 15.65 4.27 25.38
N GLY A 806 16.84 4.28 24.78
CA GLY A 806 18.04 4.84 25.34
C GLY A 806 19.27 4.45 24.55
N PRO A 807 20.47 4.90 24.97
CA PRO A 807 21.71 4.53 24.31
C PRO A 807 22.11 3.08 24.60
N GLY A 808 22.61 2.38 23.57
CA GLY A 808 23.20 1.05 23.68
C GLY A 808 22.16 -0.09 23.68
N ARG A 809 22.58 -1.26 24.21
CA ARG A 809 21.84 -2.53 24.19
C ARG A 809 21.92 -3.27 25.52
N ILE A 810 22.03 -2.55 26.62
CA ILE A 810 22.25 -3.13 27.96
C ILE A 810 21.02 -3.94 28.37
N LEU A 811 19.82 -3.35 28.29
CA LEU A 811 18.59 -4.02 28.68
C LEU A 811 18.23 -5.16 27.72
N ALA A 812 18.55 -5.01 26.44
CA ALA A 812 18.41 -6.09 25.48
C ALA A 812 19.25 -7.33 25.85
N GLY A 813 20.48 -7.12 26.34
CA GLY A 813 21.33 -8.18 26.87
C GLY A 813 20.79 -8.84 28.14
N LEU A 814 20.18 -8.03 29.02
CA LEU A 814 19.59 -8.51 30.27
C LEU A 814 18.23 -9.23 30.07
N ALA A 815 17.56 -8.97 28.96
CA ALA A 815 16.23 -9.53 28.72
C ALA A 815 16.28 -11.05 28.45
N ARG A 816 17.21 -11.52 27.67
CA ARG A 816 17.28 -12.92 27.20
C ARG A 816 17.28 -13.97 28.33
N PRO A 817 18.07 -13.83 29.42
CA PRO A 817 18.06 -14.77 30.56
C PRO A 817 16.76 -14.76 31.37
N ASN A 818 15.97 -13.71 31.22
CA ASN A 818 14.70 -13.53 31.97
C ASN A 818 13.46 -13.99 31.19
N MET A 819 13.62 -14.33 29.90
CA MET A 819 12.56 -14.89 29.07
C MET A 819 12.39 -16.39 29.35
N THR A 820 11.18 -16.91 29.18
CA THR A 820 10.90 -18.34 29.32
C THR A 820 11.59 -19.15 28.23
N ALA A 821 11.88 -20.42 28.53
CA ALA A 821 12.46 -21.33 27.54
C ALA A 821 11.54 -21.41 26.31
N GLY A 822 12.09 -21.22 25.11
CA GLY A 822 11.34 -21.19 23.86
C GLY A 822 10.80 -19.81 23.47
N ASP A 823 10.87 -18.80 24.33
CA ASP A 823 10.54 -17.43 23.96
C ASP A 823 11.58 -16.87 22.98
N THR A 824 11.14 -16.53 21.76
CA THR A 824 11.99 -16.01 20.68
C THR A 824 11.92 -14.49 20.54
N ARG A 825 11.19 -13.79 21.43
CA ARG A 825 11.08 -12.34 21.36
C ARG A 825 12.43 -11.69 21.65
N SER A 826 12.71 -10.62 20.92
CA SER A 826 13.91 -9.80 21.08
C SER A 826 13.55 -8.44 21.65
N VAL A 827 14.49 -7.85 22.38
CA VAL A 827 14.45 -6.42 22.70
C VAL A 827 15.26 -5.69 21.61
N TRP A 828 14.63 -4.75 20.96
CA TRP A 828 15.28 -3.96 19.90
C TRP A 828 15.75 -2.61 20.47
N ALA A 829 16.98 -2.25 20.14
CA ALA A 829 17.59 -1.00 20.61
C ALA A 829 17.17 0.20 19.75
N SER A 830 17.02 1.36 20.37
CA SER A 830 16.82 2.63 19.65
C SER A 830 18.13 3.21 19.13
N LEU A 831 19.22 3.09 19.87
CA LEU A 831 20.54 3.58 19.49
C LEU A 831 21.58 2.44 19.46
N PRO A 832 22.66 2.55 18.69
CA PRO A 832 23.71 1.53 18.65
C PRO A 832 24.48 1.44 19.96
N ASP A 833 25.15 0.32 20.18
CA ASP A 833 26.18 0.20 21.24
C ASP A 833 27.39 1.09 20.89
N ALA A 834 27.99 1.72 21.87
CA ALA A 834 29.17 2.58 21.69
C ALA A 834 30.35 1.89 20.95
N ARG A 835 30.41 0.56 21.01
CA ARG A 835 31.43 -0.26 20.33
C ARG A 835 31.08 -0.52 18.86
N GLU A 836 29.82 -0.34 18.49
CA GLU A 836 29.35 -0.50 17.12
C GLU A 836 29.48 0.84 16.39
N ARG A 837 30.32 0.91 15.36
CA ARG A 837 30.41 2.10 14.48
C ARG A 837 29.24 2.12 13.50
N LYS A 838 27.99 2.14 14.04
CA LYS A 838 26.76 2.17 13.25
C LYS A 838 26.10 3.52 13.40
N SER A 839 25.40 3.94 12.34
CA SER A 839 24.58 5.13 12.34
C SER A 839 23.41 4.98 13.32
N GLU A 840 23.14 6.01 14.12
CA GLU A 840 21.97 6.09 15.01
C GLU A 840 20.67 6.06 14.21
N ALA A 841 20.61 6.83 13.11
CA ALA A 841 19.46 6.85 12.21
C ALA A 841 19.20 5.46 11.60
N ALA A 842 20.25 4.75 11.13
CA ALA A 842 20.09 3.39 10.62
C ALA A 842 19.57 2.42 11.70
N THR A 843 19.99 2.58 12.95
CA THR A 843 19.57 1.73 14.06
C THR A 843 18.12 1.95 14.43
N VAL A 844 17.69 3.20 14.65
CA VAL A 844 16.31 3.52 15.03
C VAL A 844 15.34 3.17 13.91
N LEU A 845 15.68 3.46 12.65
CA LEU A 845 14.85 3.12 11.49
C LEU A 845 14.81 1.60 11.23
N GLY A 846 15.91 0.90 11.48
CA GLY A 846 15.94 -0.55 11.45
C GLY A 846 15.04 -1.19 12.52
N THR A 847 14.99 -0.61 13.71
CA THR A 847 14.08 -1.01 14.78
C THR A 847 12.62 -0.69 14.44
N LEU A 848 12.32 0.48 13.86
CA LEU A 848 11.00 0.83 13.32
C LEU A 848 10.52 -0.22 12.31
N GLY A 849 11.41 -0.57 11.37
CA GLY A 849 11.13 -1.61 10.37
C GLY A 849 10.84 -2.97 11.00
N ARG A 850 11.60 -3.40 12.02
CA ARG A 850 11.36 -4.66 12.74
C ARG A 850 10.04 -4.65 13.50
N LEU A 851 9.68 -3.53 14.12
CA LEU A 851 8.37 -3.35 14.76
C LEU A 851 7.24 -3.50 13.75
N TRP A 852 7.36 -2.86 12.57
CA TRP A 852 6.39 -3.00 11.50
C TRP A 852 6.31 -4.44 10.98
N ILE A 853 7.45 -5.15 10.79
CA ILE A 853 7.48 -6.57 10.41
C ILE A 853 6.76 -7.42 11.46
N ALA A 854 6.96 -7.13 12.74
CA ALA A 854 6.30 -7.85 13.83
C ALA A 854 4.79 -7.54 13.95
N GLY A 855 4.28 -6.54 13.25
CA GLY A 855 2.87 -6.15 13.24
C GLY A 855 2.52 -5.04 14.22
N ALA A 856 3.50 -4.34 14.79
CA ALA A 856 3.22 -3.12 15.57
C ALA A 856 2.63 -2.03 14.67
N PRO A 857 1.71 -1.20 15.18
CA PRO A 857 1.20 -0.06 14.45
C PRO A 857 2.32 0.98 14.23
N VAL A 858 2.46 1.42 12.98
CA VAL A 858 3.35 2.52 12.59
C VAL A 858 2.54 3.51 11.77
N ASP A 859 2.54 4.77 12.18
CA ASP A 859 1.91 5.85 11.41
C ASP A 859 2.89 6.42 10.38
N TRP A 860 2.84 5.89 9.15
CA TRP A 860 3.74 6.32 8.08
C TRP A 860 3.49 7.75 7.61
N ARG A 861 2.29 8.30 7.77
CA ARG A 861 1.98 9.72 7.47
C ARG A 861 2.63 10.63 8.51
N ALA A 862 2.47 10.30 9.78
CA ALA A 862 3.15 11.02 10.86
C ALA A 862 4.68 10.89 10.75
N PHE A 863 5.20 9.71 10.38
CA PHE A 863 6.62 9.49 10.10
C PHE A 863 7.13 10.38 8.95
N ARG A 864 6.35 10.57 7.88
CA ARG A 864 6.67 11.52 6.80
C ARG A 864 6.78 12.96 7.31
N GLY A 865 5.92 13.32 8.24
CA GLY A 865 5.87 14.68 8.82
C GLY A 865 5.44 15.73 7.79
N ALA A 866 6.16 16.85 7.76
CA ALA A 866 5.85 17.98 6.88
C ALA A 866 6.32 17.80 5.41
N GLU A 867 6.94 16.66 5.05
CA GLU A 867 7.29 16.40 3.66
C GLU A 867 6.03 16.34 2.78
N PRO A 868 6.05 16.95 1.59
CA PRO A 868 4.88 16.92 0.70
C PRO A 868 4.58 15.48 0.27
N PRO A 869 3.30 15.10 0.16
CA PRO A 869 2.94 13.78 -0.34
C PRO A 869 3.37 13.64 -1.81
N ALA A 870 3.89 12.46 -2.16
CA ALA A 870 4.28 12.12 -3.52
C ALA A 870 3.91 10.67 -3.82
N ARG A 871 3.40 10.40 -5.01
CA ARG A 871 3.04 9.08 -5.50
C ARG A 871 3.79 8.78 -6.79
N LEU A 872 4.30 7.56 -6.87
CA LEU A 872 5.00 7.06 -8.03
C LEU A 872 4.45 5.67 -8.39
N GLU A 873 4.34 5.37 -9.68
CA GLU A 873 3.90 4.07 -10.14
C GLU A 873 4.98 3.02 -9.93
N LEU A 874 4.75 2.13 -9.00
CA LEU A 874 5.64 1.01 -8.67
C LEU A 874 5.15 -0.29 -9.34
N PRO A 875 6.01 -1.30 -9.48
CA PRO A 875 5.57 -2.65 -9.84
C PRO A 875 4.40 -3.09 -8.93
N THR A 876 3.41 -3.72 -9.55
CA THR A 876 2.22 -4.22 -8.85
C THR A 876 2.49 -5.57 -8.21
N TYR A 877 1.54 -6.05 -7.40
CA TYR A 877 1.64 -7.34 -6.74
C TYR A 877 1.84 -8.47 -7.74
N PRO A 878 2.86 -9.34 -7.56
CA PRO A 878 3.10 -10.48 -8.44
C PRO A 878 2.21 -11.66 -8.06
N PHE A 879 1.02 -11.75 -8.65
CA PHE A 879 0.08 -12.83 -8.39
C PHE A 879 0.66 -14.20 -8.66
N GLU A 880 0.34 -15.17 -7.81
CA GLU A 880 0.75 -16.56 -7.93
C GLU A 880 -0.38 -17.38 -8.57
N HIS A 881 -0.50 -17.27 -9.88
CA HIS A 881 -1.58 -17.85 -10.67
C HIS A 881 -1.60 -19.37 -10.61
N GLN A 882 -2.81 -19.93 -10.47
CA GLN A 882 -3.13 -21.35 -10.59
C GLN A 882 -4.34 -21.53 -11.51
N ARG A 883 -4.42 -22.69 -12.15
CA ARG A 883 -5.54 -23.01 -13.02
C ARG A 883 -6.78 -23.37 -12.19
N PHE A 884 -7.87 -22.63 -12.41
CA PHE A 884 -9.20 -22.90 -11.87
C PHE A 884 -10.18 -22.99 -13.02
N TRP A 885 -10.59 -24.20 -13.39
CA TRP A 885 -11.39 -24.40 -14.59
C TRP A 885 -12.21 -25.70 -14.53
N ILE A 886 -13.44 -25.60 -14.97
CA ILE A 886 -14.29 -26.74 -15.25
C ILE A 886 -14.45 -26.84 -16.78
N ASP A 887 -13.96 -27.93 -17.38
CA ASP A 887 -14.07 -28.16 -18.82
C ASP A 887 -15.54 -28.49 -19.17
N PRO A 888 -16.04 -28.08 -20.35
CA PRO A 888 -17.39 -28.43 -20.78
C PRO A 888 -17.53 -29.93 -20.91
N GLU A 889 -18.67 -30.50 -20.49
CA GLU A 889 -18.96 -31.92 -20.70
C GLU A 889 -19.07 -32.22 -22.20
N ARG A 890 -18.34 -33.21 -22.66
CA ARG A 890 -18.45 -33.69 -24.05
C ARG A 890 -19.85 -34.22 -24.30
N ALA A 891 -20.37 -34.00 -25.51
CA ALA A 891 -21.73 -34.44 -25.88
C ALA A 891 -21.97 -35.93 -25.67
N GLU A 892 -20.89 -36.73 -25.69
CA GLU A 892 -20.91 -38.18 -25.43
C GLU A 892 -21.03 -38.55 -23.94
N GLU A 893 -20.70 -37.64 -23.03
CA GLU A 893 -20.76 -37.80 -21.57
C GLU A 893 -22.09 -37.30 -20.98
N ARG A 894 -22.90 -36.59 -21.78
CA ARG A 894 -24.25 -36.19 -21.38
C ARG A 894 -25.09 -37.44 -21.18
N ASN A 895 -25.49 -37.67 -19.95
CA ASN A 895 -26.27 -38.81 -19.50
C ASN A 895 -27.39 -39.13 -20.50
N PRO A 896 -27.42 -40.32 -21.11
CA PRO A 896 -28.45 -40.70 -22.07
C PRO A 896 -29.88 -40.72 -21.49
N ALA A 897 -30.05 -40.51 -20.18
CA ALA A 897 -31.36 -40.33 -19.54
C ALA A 897 -32.10 -39.04 -19.95
N GLN A 898 -31.43 -38.11 -20.65
CA GLN A 898 -32.08 -37.00 -21.36
C GLN A 898 -31.97 -37.19 -22.88
N GLY A 899 -32.45 -38.29 -23.36
CA GLY A 899 -32.74 -38.46 -24.77
C GLY A 899 -33.60 -37.32 -25.31
N PRO A 900 -33.67 -37.12 -26.65
CA PRO A 900 -34.51 -36.06 -27.20
C PRO A 900 -35.85 -36.13 -26.52
N LEU A 901 -36.37 -34.99 -26.04
CA LEU A 901 -37.67 -34.91 -25.38
C LEU A 901 -38.67 -35.63 -26.26
N GLU A 902 -38.84 -36.94 -26.05
CA GLU A 902 -39.95 -37.64 -26.63
C GLU A 902 -41.22 -37.06 -26.01
N ARG A 903 -42.10 -36.61 -26.87
CA ARG A 903 -43.40 -36.15 -26.45
C ARG A 903 -44.04 -37.25 -25.59
N ALA A 904 -44.19 -36.97 -24.31
CA ALA A 904 -44.90 -37.93 -23.43
C ALA A 904 -46.25 -38.31 -24.05
N PRO A 905 -46.67 -39.59 -23.95
CA PRO A 905 -47.96 -39.98 -24.38
C PRO A 905 -49.03 -39.03 -23.84
N PHE A 906 -50.07 -38.77 -24.66
CA PHE A 906 -51.09 -37.77 -24.38
C PHE A 906 -51.72 -37.96 -22.98
N GLU A 907 -51.85 -39.21 -22.50
CA GLU A 907 -52.35 -39.55 -21.16
C GLU A 907 -51.51 -39.04 -20.02
N LYS A 908 -50.22 -38.66 -20.25
CA LYS A 908 -49.29 -38.07 -19.26
C LYS A 908 -49.19 -36.55 -19.34
N TRP A 909 -49.99 -35.90 -20.20
CA TRP A 909 -49.97 -34.43 -20.33
C TRP A 909 -50.79 -33.70 -19.25
N PHE A 910 -51.67 -34.41 -18.54
CA PHE A 910 -52.59 -33.81 -17.55
C PHE A 910 -52.40 -34.54 -16.21
N TYR A 911 -52.17 -33.79 -15.18
CA TYR A 911 -52.14 -34.24 -13.79
C TYR A 911 -53.36 -33.64 -13.05
N ALA A 912 -54.19 -34.48 -12.47
CA ALA A 912 -55.17 -34.07 -11.49
C ALA A 912 -54.46 -34.01 -10.13
N PRO A 913 -54.47 -32.85 -9.41
CA PRO A 913 -53.94 -32.79 -8.07
C PRO A 913 -54.77 -33.65 -7.13
N VAL A 914 -54.18 -34.63 -6.49
CA VAL A 914 -54.80 -35.43 -5.44
C VAL A 914 -54.22 -34.93 -4.11
N TRP A 915 -55.08 -34.31 -3.31
CA TRP A 915 -54.74 -33.90 -1.94
C TRP A 915 -54.76 -35.16 -1.07
N LYS A 916 -53.65 -35.52 -0.40
CA LYS A 916 -53.59 -36.50 0.67
C LYS A 916 -53.75 -35.83 2.00
#